data_803b1a148698484dc6f9c326c6b88e36
#
_entry.id   803b1a148698484dc6f9c326c6b88e36
#
_cell.length_a   1.000
_cell.length_b   1.000
_cell.length_c   1.000
_cell.angle_alpha   90.00
_cell.angle_beta   90.00
_cell.angle_gamma   90.00
#
_symmetry.space_group_name_H-M   'P 1'
#
loop_
_entity.id
_entity.type
_entity.pdbx_description
1 polymer ?
#
loop_
_entity_poly.entity_id
_entity_poly.type
_entity_poly.pdbx_seq_one_letter_code
_entity_poly.pdbx_strand_id
1 'polypeptide(L)'
;MNRLAAFLVTLSRQLFWVAAFGLILAALYVSLGRQLVPLVAEYRTELQERVRTALDMPVTLGRLEGRWEGLAPRLLAHDVLLGEGDSAMRLDRIAVVPDLAGSLWARSWRLSSLEFSGVHVSVLEGEDGKWQVKGLPERDDATPPDPQKILEALQHIRGLALLDSQITLEPFGDSPLTLSYTDLSLRADGNRLRLDGRSVLPDGQPLALRLNARVQPQRWAQAEAQLYLSLPQSDWAAWLPGRLTGAWQLQKAQLGGELWLRWKAQQLERAVLRLNAPRLRAAYAEHPPVQLEDLAVDAYVDLTEQGYRLLLDRLAFDLEGERWGDARLLLQESRAEQHWRLQADRLNVAPIANLARALAPLPETAVETLGALQPSGTLRNLRADFYPQMDSPQRLRFAANLERISFSAQNWIPAVGNGSGSIQGDLASGELRLDSDDFSLHLAPLYPEPWHYRHGAGRLTWTLDEQAFTLAAPYLRVDGEEGRIAGDFLIRLARDPEVEDYMDLRVGLSEGDARYTEKYLPTKSPALSPALVDWLKDAIRAGTVEQGYFQYQGALNKGAPDSARSISLYFKVRDAELAFQPGWPALQQGRGEVLVEDSGVRVRLAEGRILDSRVYDVTAEVAHVGSGQVPQLAIKGQVSSSLPDALRLLQEAPIGTGETFAGWQGQGELDGALDLQIPLGKGTPRVVVDFASSDAALQITEPALAFERLSGRFRYDTARGLSADEIQARLFGRAVNGKAIATGSVGKPASRIEARGSVALKPLLEWLDVKQPVPASGELPYQLRLELAAESSQLQIDSSLQGLRIDLPAPFGKAVSVRRDSTLRMSLQGAERRYSIRHDELAALVFVAPPDAWAQGRGELRLGGGAANLPGRPGLYVKGRLPELDWNAWRAVLDQHGKGDTQQTTGSLLRQVQVDIDRFEGFGTRIDRLGIDLQRGSAAWSLGLRSSXXXXX
;
A
#
# COMPACT_ATOMS: atom_id res chain seq x y z
N MET A 1 -79.69 -65.79 -19.92
CA MET A 1 -79.00 -65.66 -18.67
C MET A 1 -78.85 -66.99 -17.89
N ASN A 2 -79.79 -67.89 -18.05
CA ASN A 2 -79.71 -69.16 -17.29
C ASN A 2 -78.55 -70.06 -17.85
N ARG A 3 -78.28 -70.02 -19.12
CA ARG A 3 -77.18 -70.82 -19.66
C ARG A 3 -75.86 -70.32 -19.22
N LEU A 4 -75.61 -68.95 -19.09
CA LEU A 4 -74.41 -68.37 -18.62
C LEU A 4 -74.15 -68.71 -17.18
N ALA A 5 -75.21 -68.58 -16.31
CA ALA A 5 -75.09 -68.98 -14.95
C ALA A 5 -74.70 -70.39 -14.72
N ALA A 6 -75.37 -71.35 -15.51
CA ALA A 6 -75.02 -72.79 -15.41
C ALA A 6 -73.56 -73.05 -15.87
N PHE A 7 -73.08 -72.34 -16.91
CA PHE A 7 -71.71 -72.45 -17.37
C PHE A 7 -70.70 -71.99 -16.29
N LEU A 8 -71.02 -70.89 -15.68
CA LEU A 8 -70.15 -70.33 -14.59
C LEU A 8 -70.10 -71.29 -13.39
N VAL A 9 -71.24 -71.86 -13.00
CA VAL A 9 -71.21 -72.80 -11.87
C VAL A 9 -70.41 -74.02 -12.19
N THR A 10 -70.59 -74.57 -13.41
CA THR A 10 -69.75 -75.76 -13.83
C THR A 10 -68.30 -75.41 -13.88
N LEU A 11 -67.91 -74.29 -14.46
CA LEU A 11 -66.53 -73.81 -14.50
C LEU A 11 -65.99 -73.67 -13.08
N SER A 12 -66.70 -73.01 -12.17
CA SER A 12 -66.24 -72.84 -10.79
C SER A 12 -66.03 -74.16 -10.08
N ARG A 13 -66.94 -75.18 -10.34
CA ARG A 13 -66.78 -76.49 -9.78
C ARG A 13 -65.49 -77.16 -10.29
N GLN A 14 -65.23 -77.05 -11.58
CA GLN A 14 -64.07 -77.68 -12.17
C GLN A 14 -62.80 -76.99 -11.63
N LEU A 15 -62.83 -75.68 -11.55
CA LEU A 15 -61.71 -74.96 -10.96
C LEU A 15 -61.44 -75.35 -9.51
N PHE A 16 -62.57 -75.53 -8.77
CA PHE A 16 -62.41 -75.95 -7.37
C PHE A 16 -61.77 -77.33 -7.29
N TRP A 17 -62.21 -78.29 -8.09
CA TRP A 17 -61.63 -79.63 -8.09
C TRP A 17 -60.13 -79.60 -8.53
N VAL A 18 -59.80 -78.78 -9.52
CA VAL A 18 -58.41 -78.65 -9.93
C VAL A 18 -57.61 -78.06 -8.82
N ALA A 19 -58.12 -77.06 -8.14
CA ALA A 19 -57.42 -76.45 -7.05
C ALA A 19 -57.27 -77.43 -5.86
N ALA A 20 -58.32 -78.18 -5.54
CA ALA A 20 -58.24 -79.15 -4.49
C ALA A 20 -57.25 -80.26 -4.79
N PHE A 21 -57.25 -80.74 -6.04
CA PHE A 21 -56.30 -81.73 -6.44
C PHE A 21 -54.85 -81.20 -6.38
N GLY A 22 -54.64 -79.96 -6.82
CA GLY A 22 -53.35 -79.33 -6.71
C GLY A 22 -52.91 -79.22 -5.29
N LEU A 23 -53.86 -78.86 -4.38
CA LEU A 23 -53.50 -78.73 -2.95
C LEU A 23 -53.15 -80.10 -2.38
N ILE A 24 -53.88 -81.20 -2.79
CA ILE A 24 -53.54 -82.54 -2.28
C ILE A 24 -52.15 -82.93 -2.79
N LEU A 25 -51.88 -82.68 -4.09
CA LEU A 25 -50.56 -83.01 -4.64
C LEU A 25 -49.44 -82.20 -3.91
N ALA A 26 -49.74 -80.98 -3.63
CA ALA A 26 -48.73 -80.16 -2.88
C ALA A 26 -48.52 -80.71 -1.47
N ALA A 27 -49.59 -81.10 -0.78
CA ALA A 27 -49.50 -81.68 0.57
C ALA A 27 -48.73 -82.98 0.55
N LEU A 28 -48.99 -83.85 -0.48
CA LEU A 28 -48.20 -85.07 -0.64
C LEU A 28 -46.73 -84.79 -0.91
N TYR A 29 -46.49 -83.81 -1.76
CA TYR A 29 -45.12 -83.43 -2.12
C TYR A 29 -44.41 -82.91 -0.85
N VAL A 30 -45.03 -82.08 -0.06
CA VAL A 30 -44.42 -81.58 1.17
C VAL A 30 -44.22 -82.66 2.18
N SER A 31 -45.22 -83.63 2.34
CA SER A 31 -45.14 -84.68 3.27
C SER A 31 -44.01 -85.65 2.94
N LEU A 32 -43.92 -86.04 1.67
CA LEU A 32 -42.87 -86.93 1.21
C LEU A 32 -41.50 -86.26 1.40
N GLY A 33 -41.42 -85.00 1.04
CA GLY A 33 -40.15 -84.28 1.17
C GLY A 33 -39.66 -84.23 2.59
N ARG A 34 -40.57 -83.94 3.50
CA ARG A 34 -40.19 -83.87 4.89
C ARG A 34 -39.64 -85.21 5.43
N GLN A 35 -40.12 -86.27 4.91
CA GLN A 35 -39.65 -87.59 5.32
C GLN A 35 -38.36 -88.03 4.67
N LEU A 36 -38.18 -87.62 3.35
CA LEU A 36 -37.01 -88.12 2.57
C LEU A 36 -35.79 -87.25 2.69
N VAL A 37 -35.97 -85.93 2.79
CA VAL A 37 -34.82 -85.00 2.76
C VAL A 37 -33.84 -85.22 3.91
N PRO A 38 -34.24 -85.49 5.13
CA PRO A 38 -33.23 -85.75 6.23
C PRO A 38 -32.36 -86.92 5.94
N LEU A 39 -32.76 -87.83 5.09
CA LEU A 39 -31.92 -89.03 4.78
C LEU A 39 -30.70 -88.71 3.91
N VAL A 40 -30.62 -87.52 3.35
CA VAL A 40 -29.47 -87.05 2.50
C VAL A 40 -28.17 -87.14 3.32
N ALA A 41 -28.19 -86.95 4.65
CA ALA A 41 -27.01 -87.07 5.48
C ALA A 41 -26.23 -88.35 5.29
N GLU A 42 -26.91 -89.44 4.99
CA GLU A 42 -26.27 -90.71 4.78
C GLU A 42 -25.47 -90.82 3.45
N TYR A 43 -25.64 -89.93 2.53
CA TYR A 43 -24.95 -89.98 1.23
C TYR A 43 -23.81 -88.98 1.19
N ARG A 44 -23.26 -88.59 2.23
CA ARG A 44 -22.19 -87.64 2.27
C ARG A 44 -20.97 -87.99 1.46
N THR A 45 -20.51 -89.22 1.59
CA THR A 45 -19.33 -89.68 0.86
C THR A 45 -19.56 -89.73 -0.63
N GLU A 46 -20.76 -90.23 -1.09
CA GLU A 46 -21.03 -90.24 -2.51
C GLU A 46 -21.13 -88.90 -3.11
N LEU A 47 -21.76 -87.92 -2.42
CA LEU A 47 -21.86 -86.58 -2.95
C LEU A 47 -20.49 -85.91 -2.96
N GLN A 48 -19.65 -86.18 -1.98
CA GLN A 48 -18.29 -85.64 -1.94
C GLN A 48 -17.52 -86.10 -3.19
N GLU A 49 -17.62 -87.32 -3.54
CA GLU A 49 -16.91 -87.90 -4.74
C GLU A 49 -17.44 -87.28 -6.01
N ARG A 50 -18.74 -87.09 -6.13
CA ARG A 50 -19.28 -86.47 -7.35
C ARG A 50 -18.88 -85.03 -7.51
N VAL A 51 -18.88 -84.27 -6.42
CA VAL A 51 -18.44 -82.85 -6.46
C VAL A 51 -16.95 -82.80 -6.79
N ARG A 52 -16.18 -83.72 -6.18
CA ARG A 52 -14.75 -83.75 -6.45
C ARG A 52 -14.47 -84.05 -7.95
N THR A 53 -15.22 -84.92 -8.53
CA THR A 53 -15.04 -85.21 -9.93
C THR A 53 -15.49 -84.05 -10.82
N ALA A 54 -16.57 -83.40 -10.49
CA ALA A 54 -17.10 -82.28 -11.24
C ALA A 54 -16.21 -81.06 -11.19
N LEU A 55 -15.61 -80.76 -10.05
CA LEU A 55 -14.75 -79.58 -9.88
C LEU A 55 -13.28 -79.87 -10.14
N ASP A 56 -12.92 -81.17 -10.29
CA ASP A 56 -11.56 -81.64 -10.54
C ASP A 56 -10.57 -81.06 -9.45
N MET A 57 -10.98 -81.08 -8.21
CA MET A 57 -10.15 -80.67 -7.13
C MET A 57 -10.56 -81.44 -5.84
N PRO A 58 -9.65 -81.56 -4.86
CA PRO A 58 -10.01 -82.21 -3.60
C PRO A 58 -11.12 -81.42 -2.85
N VAL A 59 -12.14 -82.17 -2.47
CA VAL A 59 -13.26 -81.59 -1.69
C VAL A 59 -13.53 -82.53 -0.55
N THR A 60 -13.66 -81.94 0.68
CA THR A 60 -14.00 -82.68 1.88
C THR A 60 -15.23 -82.07 2.51
N LEU A 61 -16.27 -82.92 2.73
CA LEU A 61 -17.46 -82.46 3.42
C LEU A 61 -17.42 -83.01 4.84
N GLY A 62 -17.62 -82.12 5.81
CA GLY A 62 -17.63 -82.52 7.20
C GLY A 62 -18.90 -83.21 7.65
N ARG A 63 -20.02 -82.55 7.38
CA ARG A 63 -21.32 -83.07 7.75
C ARG A 63 -22.33 -82.64 6.73
N LEU A 64 -23.22 -83.55 6.34
CA LEU A 64 -24.30 -83.30 5.38
C LEU A 64 -25.63 -83.41 6.08
N GLU A 65 -26.48 -82.43 5.96
CA GLU A 65 -27.77 -82.37 6.60
C GLU A 65 -28.82 -81.96 5.60
N GLY A 66 -30.00 -82.57 5.72
CA GLY A 66 -31.15 -82.22 4.88
C GLY A 66 -32.32 -81.75 5.70
N ARG A 67 -32.96 -80.69 5.31
CA ARG A 67 -34.16 -80.15 5.95
C ARG A 67 -35.18 -79.82 4.91
N TRP A 68 -36.42 -79.77 5.36
CA TRP A 68 -37.54 -79.34 4.52
C TRP A 68 -38.02 -77.98 4.98
N GLU A 69 -38.01 -76.97 4.11
CA GLU A 69 -38.50 -75.67 4.43
C GLU A 69 -39.58 -75.29 3.42
N GLY A 70 -40.81 -75.02 3.90
CA GLY A 70 -41.89 -74.64 3.03
C GLY A 70 -42.25 -75.70 2.05
N LEU A 71 -42.03 -75.38 0.77
CA LEU A 71 -42.34 -76.28 -0.35
C LEU A 71 -41.11 -76.90 -1.00
N ALA A 72 -39.97 -76.69 -0.43
CA ALA A 72 -38.72 -77.13 -1.07
C ALA A 72 -37.77 -77.77 -0.04
N PRO A 73 -36.97 -78.70 -0.49
CA PRO A 73 -35.93 -79.25 0.39
C PRO A 73 -34.76 -78.30 0.44
N ARG A 74 -33.99 -78.39 1.55
CA ARG A 74 -32.80 -77.62 1.74
C ARG A 74 -31.69 -78.58 2.18
N LEU A 75 -30.62 -78.61 1.37
CA LEU A 75 -29.45 -79.41 1.68
C LEU A 75 -28.37 -78.56 2.27
N LEU A 76 -27.79 -78.99 3.40
CA LEU A 76 -26.78 -78.29 4.15
C LEU A 76 -25.53 -79.13 4.24
N ALA A 77 -24.41 -78.58 3.76
CA ALA A 77 -23.08 -79.18 3.98
C ALA A 77 -22.29 -78.32 4.93
N HIS A 78 -21.80 -78.91 6.01
CA HIS A 78 -21.04 -78.18 7.03
C HIS A 78 -19.56 -78.54 6.94
N ASP A 79 -18.68 -77.56 7.29
CA ASP A 79 -17.24 -77.74 7.37
C ASP A 79 -16.65 -78.27 6.08
N VAL A 80 -16.89 -77.51 4.99
CA VAL A 80 -16.46 -77.89 3.66
C VAL A 80 -15.03 -77.38 3.45
N LEU A 81 -14.15 -78.24 2.89
CA LEU A 81 -12.80 -77.89 2.52
C LEU A 81 -12.64 -78.06 1.02
N LEU A 82 -12.19 -77.02 0.32
CA LEU A 82 -11.87 -77.08 -1.08
C LEU A 82 -10.35 -76.93 -1.23
N GLY A 83 -9.72 -77.94 -1.86
CA GLY A 83 -8.27 -77.95 -1.99
C GLY A 83 -7.58 -78.81 -0.97
N GLU A 84 -6.26 -78.76 -0.96
CA GLU A 84 -5.44 -79.58 -0.03
C GLU A 84 -4.54 -78.76 0.81
N GLY A 85 -4.23 -79.23 1.99
CA GLY A 85 -3.23 -78.64 2.86
C GLY A 85 -3.74 -77.45 3.65
N ASP A 86 -2.80 -76.68 4.17
CA ASP A 86 -3.11 -75.52 5.01
C ASP A 86 -3.64 -74.36 4.20
N SER A 87 -3.50 -74.38 2.89
CA SER A 87 -4.00 -73.32 2.03
C SER A 87 -5.38 -73.61 1.50
N ALA A 88 -6.01 -74.72 1.90
CA ALA A 88 -7.35 -75.09 1.41
C ALA A 88 -8.37 -74.02 1.83
N MET A 89 -9.32 -73.79 0.92
CA MET A 89 -10.40 -72.84 1.19
C MET A 89 -11.41 -73.47 2.13
N ARG A 90 -11.69 -72.81 3.19
CA ARG A 90 -12.58 -73.33 4.25
C ARG A 90 -13.92 -72.62 4.16
N LEU A 91 -15.01 -73.37 4.14
CA LEU A 91 -16.37 -72.87 4.16
C LEU A 91 -17.09 -73.52 5.36
N ASP A 92 -17.73 -72.70 6.17
CA ASP A 92 -18.47 -73.21 7.29
C ASP A 92 -19.71 -73.97 6.87
N ARG A 93 -20.40 -73.51 5.84
CA ARG A 93 -21.67 -74.11 5.42
C ARG A 93 -21.95 -73.80 3.97
N ILE A 94 -22.44 -74.81 3.24
CA ILE A 94 -23.04 -74.62 1.94
C ILE A 94 -24.48 -75.09 2.03
N ALA A 95 -25.42 -74.23 1.58
CA ALA A 95 -26.84 -74.55 1.59
C ALA A 95 -27.34 -74.55 0.13
N VAL A 96 -28.00 -75.60 -0.25
CA VAL A 96 -28.56 -75.73 -1.60
C VAL A 96 -30.06 -75.97 -1.52
N VAL A 97 -30.83 -75.13 -2.19
CA VAL A 97 -32.25 -75.31 -2.31
C VAL A 97 -32.58 -75.55 -3.80
N PRO A 98 -32.94 -76.77 -4.20
CA PRO A 98 -33.30 -77.02 -5.58
C PRO A 98 -34.64 -76.35 -5.92
N ASP A 99 -34.79 -75.86 -7.15
CA ASP A 99 -36.08 -75.40 -7.70
C ASP A 99 -36.71 -76.56 -8.41
N LEU A 100 -37.47 -77.36 -7.72
CA LEU A 100 -38.06 -78.58 -8.31
C LEU A 100 -39.05 -78.24 -9.35
N ALA A 101 -39.92 -77.24 -9.10
CA ALA A 101 -40.94 -76.89 -10.10
C ALA A 101 -40.31 -76.28 -11.32
N GLY A 102 -39.35 -75.39 -11.13
CA GLY A 102 -38.67 -74.74 -12.26
C GLY A 102 -37.80 -75.71 -13.05
N SER A 103 -37.15 -76.67 -12.35
CA SER A 103 -36.41 -77.73 -13.05
C SER A 103 -37.31 -78.61 -13.92
N LEU A 104 -38.44 -79.01 -13.46
CA LEU A 104 -39.41 -79.83 -14.21
C LEU A 104 -39.93 -79.03 -15.38
N TRP A 105 -40.25 -77.75 -15.17
CA TRP A 105 -40.78 -76.91 -16.25
C TRP A 105 -39.77 -76.68 -17.32
N ALA A 106 -38.52 -76.43 -16.97
CA ALA A 106 -37.45 -76.06 -17.88
C ALA A 106 -36.73 -77.33 -18.41
N ARG A 107 -37.05 -78.52 -17.87
CA ARG A 107 -36.40 -79.80 -18.27
C ARG A 107 -34.88 -79.75 -18.10
N SER A 108 -34.39 -78.93 -17.08
CA SER A 108 -32.98 -78.88 -16.74
C SER A 108 -32.89 -78.63 -15.25
N TRP A 109 -31.77 -79.06 -14.69
CA TRP A 109 -31.55 -78.86 -13.27
C TRP A 109 -31.41 -77.32 -12.93
N ARG A 110 -32.20 -76.84 -12.03
CA ARG A 110 -32.15 -75.46 -11.59
C ARG A 110 -32.14 -75.42 -10.09
N LEU A 111 -31.47 -74.42 -9.51
CA LEU A 111 -31.40 -74.21 -8.11
C LEU A 111 -32.19 -72.96 -7.74
N SER A 112 -32.98 -73.07 -6.69
CA SER A 112 -33.68 -71.93 -6.19
C SER A 112 -32.74 -71.05 -5.38
N SER A 113 -31.79 -71.67 -4.69
CA SER A 113 -30.87 -70.89 -3.86
C SER A 113 -29.60 -71.71 -3.62
N LEU A 114 -28.45 -71.06 -3.66
CA LEU A 114 -27.16 -71.66 -3.32
C LEU A 114 -26.48 -70.67 -2.43
N GLU A 115 -26.23 -71.07 -1.17
CA GLU A 115 -25.66 -70.18 -0.13
C GLU A 115 -24.36 -70.75 0.37
N PHE A 116 -23.32 -69.91 0.43
CA PHE A 116 -22.05 -70.20 1.05
C PHE A 116 -21.93 -69.37 2.31
N SER A 117 -21.63 -69.98 3.42
CA SER A 117 -21.52 -69.29 4.71
C SER A 117 -20.15 -69.51 5.29
N GLY A 118 -19.58 -68.49 5.88
CA GLY A 118 -18.31 -68.57 6.59
C GLY A 118 -17.12 -68.86 5.70
N VAL A 119 -17.13 -68.34 4.50
CA VAL A 119 -16.05 -68.53 3.52
C VAL A 119 -14.91 -67.58 3.86
N HIS A 120 -13.68 -68.14 3.95
CA HIS A 120 -12.48 -67.38 4.17
C HIS A 120 -11.64 -67.46 2.87
N VAL A 121 -11.74 -66.39 2.07
CA VAL A 121 -11.11 -66.35 0.75
C VAL A 121 -9.96 -65.34 0.77
N SER A 122 -8.80 -65.78 0.32
CA SER A 122 -7.67 -64.89 0.11
C SER A 122 -7.35 -64.80 -1.36
N VAL A 123 -7.33 -63.63 -1.92
CA VAL A 123 -7.03 -63.36 -3.32
C VAL A 123 -5.67 -62.69 -3.37
N LEU A 124 -4.74 -63.29 -4.10
CA LEU A 124 -3.35 -62.88 -4.20
C LEU A 124 -3.10 -62.27 -5.61
N GLU A 125 -2.38 -61.16 -5.60
CA GLU A 125 -1.87 -60.60 -6.83
C GLU A 125 -0.42 -61.06 -7.03
N GLY A 126 -0.12 -61.64 -8.18
CA GLY A 126 1.23 -62.04 -8.50
C GLY A 126 2.06 -60.92 -9.08
N GLU A 127 3.34 -61.21 -9.33
CA GLU A 127 4.24 -60.21 -9.90
C GLU A 127 3.79 -59.82 -11.34
N ASP A 128 3.07 -60.70 -11.99
CA ASP A 128 2.58 -60.40 -13.35
C ASP A 128 1.29 -59.63 -13.38
N GLY A 129 0.78 -59.24 -12.21
CA GLY A 129 -0.45 -58.47 -12.10
C GLY A 129 -1.73 -59.28 -12.16
N LYS A 130 -1.63 -60.58 -12.25
CA LYS A 130 -2.79 -61.47 -12.28
C LYS A 130 -3.23 -61.83 -10.89
N TRP A 131 -4.54 -61.87 -10.68
CA TRP A 131 -5.10 -62.18 -9.38
C TRP A 131 -5.50 -63.67 -9.35
N GLN A 132 -5.19 -64.33 -8.27
CA GLN A 132 -5.50 -65.73 -8.03
C GLN A 132 -6.11 -65.92 -6.66
N VAL A 133 -7.03 -66.89 -6.57
CA VAL A 133 -7.58 -67.25 -5.28
C VAL A 133 -6.65 -68.27 -4.62
N LYS A 134 -6.25 -67.97 -3.41
CA LYS A 134 -5.32 -68.80 -2.61
C LYS A 134 -6.02 -70.12 -2.28
N GLY A 135 -5.35 -71.23 -2.49
CA GLY A 135 -5.85 -72.54 -2.16
C GLY A 135 -6.53 -73.26 -3.30
N LEU A 136 -6.77 -72.61 -4.42
CA LEU A 136 -7.28 -73.27 -5.60
C LEU A 136 -6.13 -73.59 -6.53
N PRO A 137 -6.19 -74.74 -7.25
CA PRO A 137 -5.13 -75.09 -8.18
C PRO A 137 -5.04 -74.09 -9.33
N GLU A 138 -3.80 -73.81 -9.73
CA GLU A 138 -3.56 -72.96 -10.89
C GLU A 138 -4.01 -73.64 -12.14
N ARG A 139 -4.85 -72.96 -12.90
CA ARG A 139 -5.23 -73.48 -14.21
C ARG A 139 -4.30 -72.92 -15.23
N ASP A 140 -3.72 -73.78 -16.03
CA ASP A 140 -2.82 -73.38 -17.08
C ASP A 140 -3.53 -72.77 -18.31
N ASP A 141 -4.85 -72.80 -18.30
CA ASP A 141 -5.64 -72.18 -19.40
C ASP A 141 -5.58 -70.69 -19.32
N ALA A 142 -4.92 -70.09 -20.29
CA ALA A 142 -4.83 -68.64 -20.36
C ALA A 142 -6.08 -68.00 -20.92
N THR A 143 -7.06 -68.77 -21.25
CA THR A 143 -8.32 -68.22 -21.79
C THR A 143 -9.17 -67.67 -20.65
N PRO A 144 -9.59 -66.41 -20.72
CA PRO A 144 -10.52 -65.91 -19.74
C PRO A 144 -11.85 -66.65 -19.80
N PRO A 145 -12.57 -66.77 -18.67
CA PRO A 145 -13.86 -67.46 -18.69
C PRO A 145 -14.83 -66.73 -19.63
N ASP A 146 -15.60 -67.54 -20.32
CA ASP A 146 -16.58 -67.06 -21.32
C ASP A 146 -17.75 -66.42 -20.53
N PRO A 147 -17.99 -65.11 -20.67
CA PRO A 147 -19.09 -64.47 -19.94
C PRO A 147 -20.46 -65.10 -20.28
N GLN A 148 -20.65 -65.57 -21.54
CA GLN A 148 -21.91 -66.18 -21.91
C GLN A 148 -22.17 -67.44 -21.08
N LYS A 149 -21.15 -68.27 -20.91
CA LYS A 149 -21.31 -69.49 -20.14
C LYS A 149 -21.58 -69.20 -18.64
N ILE A 150 -20.94 -68.22 -18.13
CA ILE A 150 -21.16 -67.84 -16.73
C ILE A 150 -22.61 -67.38 -16.54
N LEU A 151 -23.10 -66.57 -17.45
CA LEU A 151 -24.46 -66.06 -17.36
C LEU A 151 -25.49 -67.16 -17.58
N GLU A 152 -25.22 -68.10 -18.49
CA GLU A 152 -26.11 -69.23 -18.63
C GLU A 152 -26.16 -70.12 -17.39
N ALA A 153 -25.02 -70.33 -16.74
CA ALA A 153 -24.97 -71.04 -15.45
C ALA A 153 -25.77 -70.34 -14.40
N LEU A 154 -25.67 -69.00 -14.34
CA LEU A 154 -26.41 -68.22 -13.36
C LEU A 154 -27.91 -68.27 -13.60
N GLN A 155 -28.35 -68.41 -14.85
CA GLN A 155 -29.77 -68.55 -15.13
C GLN A 155 -30.35 -69.83 -14.58
N HIS A 156 -29.51 -70.87 -14.33
CA HIS A 156 -29.97 -72.09 -13.69
C HIS A 156 -30.02 -71.94 -12.17
N ILE A 157 -29.51 -70.88 -11.61
CA ILE A 157 -29.51 -70.61 -10.15
C ILE A 157 -30.29 -69.33 -9.92
N ARG A 158 -31.45 -69.44 -9.22
CA ARG A 158 -32.23 -68.26 -8.96
C ARG A 158 -31.61 -67.38 -7.90
N GLY A 159 -30.97 -67.97 -6.91
CA GLY A 159 -30.32 -67.21 -5.83
C GLY A 159 -28.97 -67.79 -5.49
N LEU A 160 -27.98 -66.93 -5.44
CA LEU A 160 -26.62 -67.24 -5.05
C LEU A 160 -26.25 -66.32 -3.93
N ALA A 161 -25.77 -66.84 -2.82
CA ALA A 161 -25.46 -66.02 -1.66
C ALA A 161 -24.14 -66.44 -1.02
N LEU A 162 -23.41 -65.43 -0.58
CA LEU A 162 -22.21 -65.58 0.24
C LEU A 162 -22.48 -64.87 1.56
N LEU A 163 -22.49 -65.55 2.68
CA LEU A 163 -22.92 -65.03 3.96
C LEU A 163 -21.81 -65.18 5.00
N ASP A 164 -21.73 -64.18 5.86
CA ASP A 164 -20.77 -64.18 6.99
C ASP A 164 -19.36 -64.61 6.57
N SER A 165 -18.89 -64.06 5.47
CA SER A 165 -17.63 -64.50 4.88
C SER A 165 -16.56 -63.44 5.08
N GLN A 166 -15.33 -63.83 4.88
CA GLN A 166 -14.19 -62.93 4.98
C GLN A 166 -13.40 -63.03 3.69
N ILE A 167 -13.19 -61.85 3.10
CA ILE A 167 -12.42 -61.77 1.84
C ILE A 167 -11.18 -60.94 2.14
N THR A 168 -10.01 -61.52 1.85
CA THR A 168 -8.75 -60.85 2.01
C THR A 168 -8.11 -60.65 0.66
N LEU A 169 -7.81 -59.38 0.34
CA LEU A 169 -7.10 -59.00 -0.85
C LEU A 169 -5.63 -58.78 -0.53
N GLU A 170 -4.74 -59.49 -1.16
CA GLU A 170 -3.30 -59.38 -0.94
C GLU A 170 -2.62 -58.86 -2.19
N PRO A 171 -2.54 -57.52 -2.35
CA PRO A 171 -1.86 -56.94 -3.52
C PRO A 171 -0.36 -57.19 -3.45
N PHE A 172 0.31 -57.28 -4.57
CA PHE A 172 1.74 -57.48 -4.63
C PHE A 172 2.45 -56.25 -4.07
N GLY A 173 3.26 -56.49 -3.03
CA GLY A 173 4.04 -55.40 -2.44
C GLY A 173 3.29 -54.47 -1.52
N ASP A 174 2.02 -54.73 -1.24
CA ASP A 174 1.21 -53.88 -0.37
C ASP A 174 0.64 -54.68 0.79
N SER A 175 0.05 -53.97 1.75
CA SER A 175 -0.60 -54.56 2.91
C SER A 175 -1.88 -55.26 2.51
N PRO A 176 -2.24 -56.38 3.12
CA PRO A 176 -3.48 -57.03 2.82
C PRO A 176 -4.68 -56.24 3.30
N LEU A 177 -5.76 -56.30 2.54
CA LEU A 177 -7.03 -55.69 2.89
C LEU A 177 -8.04 -56.78 3.20
N THR A 178 -8.57 -56.79 4.42
CA THR A 178 -9.54 -57.81 4.86
C THR A 178 -10.94 -57.18 4.98
N LEU A 179 -11.87 -57.74 4.23
CA LEU A 179 -13.29 -57.41 4.32
C LEU A 179 -13.99 -58.50 5.14
N SER A 180 -14.53 -58.12 6.28
CA SER A 180 -15.15 -59.03 7.23
C SER A 180 -16.67 -59.02 7.08
N TYR A 181 -17.30 -60.09 7.61
CA TYR A 181 -18.76 -60.22 7.64
C TYR A 181 -19.38 -59.82 6.30
N THR A 182 -18.81 -60.40 5.23
CA THR A 182 -19.24 -60.12 3.86
C THR A 182 -20.48 -60.94 3.53
N ASP A 183 -21.58 -60.24 3.19
CA ASP A 183 -22.79 -60.88 2.72
C ASP A 183 -23.01 -60.44 1.26
N LEU A 184 -23.06 -61.37 0.34
CA LEU A 184 -23.38 -61.12 -1.06
C LEU A 184 -24.57 -61.97 -1.42
N SER A 185 -25.56 -61.38 -2.06
CA SER A 185 -26.78 -62.08 -2.49
C SER A 185 -27.08 -61.73 -3.93
N LEU A 186 -26.99 -62.74 -4.79
CA LEU A 186 -27.29 -62.62 -6.23
C LEU A 186 -28.58 -63.34 -6.50
N ARG A 187 -29.52 -62.63 -7.12
CA ARG A 187 -30.77 -63.21 -7.56
C ARG A 187 -30.88 -63.08 -9.07
N ALA A 188 -31.27 -64.14 -9.74
CA ALA A 188 -31.48 -64.18 -11.16
C ALA A 188 -32.93 -64.56 -11.46
N ASP A 189 -33.60 -63.72 -12.27
CA ASP A 189 -34.99 -63.94 -12.70
C ASP A 189 -35.02 -63.64 -14.16
N GLY A 190 -34.87 -64.72 -14.98
CA GLY A 190 -34.79 -64.56 -16.42
C GLY A 190 -33.57 -63.81 -16.80
N ASN A 191 -33.76 -62.67 -17.44
CA ASN A 191 -32.67 -61.85 -17.90
C ASN A 191 -32.28 -60.81 -16.90
N ARG A 192 -32.91 -60.76 -15.74
CA ARG A 192 -32.64 -59.79 -14.73
C ARG A 192 -31.73 -60.38 -13.64
N LEU A 193 -30.70 -59.66 -13.30
CA LEU A 193 -29.79 -60.02 -12.19
C LEU A 193 -29.82 -58.92 -11.17
N ARG A 194 -29.84 -59.36 -9.91
CA ARG A 194 -29.75 -58.42 -8.80
C ARG A 194 -28.74 -58.92 -7.80
N LEU A 195 -27.78 -58.07 -7.46
CA LEU A 195 -26.75 -58.39 -6.48
C LEU A 195 -26.85 -57.39 -5.34
N ASP A 196 -26.99 -57.89 -4.16
CA ASP A 196 -26.91 -57.09 -2.91
C ASP A 196 -25.71 -57.54 -2.15
N GLY A 197 -24.92 -56.58 -1.69
CA GLY A 197 -23.73 -56.90 -0.95
C GLY A 197 -23.54 -56.01 0.25
N ARG A 198 -22.90 -56.56 1.25
CA ARG A 198 -22.60 -55.85 2.47
C ARG A 198 -21.31 -56.42 3.02
N SER A 199 -20.45 -55.57 3.54
CA SER A 199 -19.18 -56.00 4.07
C SER A 199 -18.74 -55.04 5.15
N VAL A 200 -17.80 -55.47 6.02
CA VAL A 200 -17.25 -54.61 7.07
C VAL A 200 -15.79 -54.37 6.74
N LEU A 201 -15.40 -53.11 6.72
CA LEU A 201 -14.03 -52.70 6.46
C LEU A 201 -13.14 -53.01 7.68
N PRO A 202 -11.83 -52.94 7.52
CA PRO A 202 -10.95 -53.27 8.66
C PRO A 202 -11.18 -52.40 9.91
N ASP A 203 -11.73 -51.20 9.75
CA ASP A 203 -12.01 -50.34 10.93
C ASP A 203 -13.42 -50.57 11.49
N GLY A 204 -14.15 -51.54 10.98
CA GLY A 204 -15.48 -51.89 11.51
C GLY A 204 -16.64 -51.19 10.86
N GLN A 205 -16.40 -50.37 9.83
CA GLN A 205 -17.44 -49.63 9.14
C GLN A 205 -18.12 -50.47 8.06
N PRO A 206 -19.44 -50.35 7.88
CA PRO A 206 -20.13 -51.18 6.88
C PRO A 206 -20.05 -50.58 5.47
N LEU A 207 -19.75 -51.43 4.52
CA LEU A 207 -19.76 -51.11 3.10
C LEU A 207 -20.94 -51.83 2.47
N ALA A 208 -21.71 -51.17 1.58
CA ALA A 208 -22.88 -51.79 0.99
C ALA A 208 -22.82 -51.62 -0.53
N LEU A 209 -23.33 -52.64 -1.21
CA LEU A 209 -23.30 -52.71 -2.68
C LEU A 209 -24.64 -53.22 -3.15
N ARG A 210 -25.16 -52.63 -4.24
CA ARG A 210 -26.38 -53.08 -4.85
C ARG A 210 -26.24 -52.95 -6.36
N LEU A 211 -26.46 -54.04 -7.09
CA LEU A 211 -26.33 -54.13 -8.54
C LEU A 211 -27.60 -54.67 -9.16
N ASN A 212 -28.16 -54.00 -10.15
CA ASN A 212 -29.26 -54.47 -10.96
C ASN A 212 -28.78 -54.53 -12.41
N ALA A 213 -29.07 -55.64 -13.07
CA ALA A 213 -28.61 -55.79 -14.44
C ALA A 213 -29.68 -56.49 -15.26
N ARG A 214 -29.73 -56.14 -16.53
CA ARG A 214 -30.48 -56.86 -17.55
C ARG A 214 -29.49 -57.39 -18.58
N VAL A 215 -29.41 -58.72 -18.70
CA VAL A 215 -28.42 -59.30 -19.56
C VAL A 215 -28.98 -60.58 -20.18
N GLN A 216 -28.83 -60.70 -21.48
CA GLN A 216 -29.11 -61.96 -22.22
C GLN A 216 -27.78 -62.65 -22.46
N PRO A 217 -27.63 -63.93 -22.07
CA PRO A 217 -26.31 -64.57 -22.22
C PRO A 217 -25.77 -64.55 -23.65
N GLN A 218 -26.67 -64.67 -24.66
CA GLN A 218 -26.24 -64.61 -26.02
C GLN A 218 -25.81 -63.23 -26.50
N ARG A 219 -26.25 -62.19 -25.78
CA ARG A 219 -25.93 -60.83 -26.11
C ARG A 219 -25.36 -60.12 -24.86
N TRP A 220 -24.47 -60.81 -24.17
CA TRP A 220 -23.98 -60.28 -22.91
C TRP A 220 -23.30 -58.94 -23.10
N ALA A 221 -22.72 -58.68 -24.27
CA ALA A 221 -22.04 -57.42 -24.53
C ALA A 221 -23.00 -56.23 -24.58
N GLN A 222 -24.31 -56.48 -24.73
CA GLN A 222 -25.31 -55.40 -24.74
C GLN A 222 -26.00 -55.26 -23.38
N ALA A 223 -25.45 -55.83 -22.35
CA ALA A 223 -26.06 -55.78 -21.02
C ALA A 223 -26.20 -54.37 -20.48
N GLU A 224 -27.29 -54.15 -19.76
CA GLU A 224 -27.50 -52.90 -19.02
C GLU A 224 -27.38 -53.20 -17.52
N ALA A 225 -26.63 -52.39 -16.79
CA ALA A 225 -26.42 -52.61 -15.38
C ALA A 225 -26.45 -51.28 -14.61
N GLN A 226 -26.94 -51.33 -13.40
CA GLN A 226 -26.94 -50.19 -12.46
C GLN A 226 -26.33 -50.66 -11.16
N LEU A 227 -25.33 -49.95 -10.73
CA LEU A 227 -24.62 -50.24 -9.49
C LEU A 227 -24.79 -49.14 -8.49
N TYR A 228 -25.10 -49.49 -7.26
CA TYR A 228 -25.11 -48.55 -6.13
C TYR A 228 -24.10 -49.03 -5.10
N LEU A 229 -23.24 -48.15 -4.69
CA LEU A 229 -22.19 -48.44 -3.70
C LEU A 229 -22.29 -47.41 -2.57
N SER A 230 -22.42 -47.88 -1.36
CA SER A 230 -22.44 -47.03 -0.18
C SER A 230 -21.12 -47.17 0.54
N LEU A 231 -20.36 -46.06 0.62
CA LEU A 231 -19.06 -46.05 1.28
C LEU A 231 -19.20 -45.45 2.66
N PRO A 232 -18.80 -46.14 3.70
CA PRO A 232 -18.89 -45.59 5.04
C PRO A 232 -17.76 -44.58 5.31
N GLN A 233 -17.94 -43.77 6.33
CA GLN A 233 -16.88 -42.88 6.80
C GLN A 233 -15.74 -43.75 7.38
N SER A 234 -14.62 -43.74 6.73
CA SER A 234 -13.47 -44.54 7.12
C SER A 234 -12.19 -43.84 6.68
N ASP A 235 -11.10 -44.11 7.37
CA ASP A 235 -9.80 -43.61 6.91
C ASP A 235 -9.24 -44.62 5.91
N TRP A 236 -9.57 -44.42 4.66
CA TRP A 236 -9.20 -45.35 3.61
C TRP A 236 -7.68 -45.41 3.37
N ALA A 237 -6.93 -44.38 3.81
CA ALA A 237 -5.49 -44.40 3.66
C ALA A 237 -4.83 -45.41 4.59
N ALA A 238 -5.50 -45.76 5.68
CA ALA A 238 -4.90 -46.66 6.68
C ALA A 238 -4.77 -48.06 6.16
N TRP A 239 -5.64 -48.49 5.23
CA TRP A 239 -5.65 -49.87 4.79
C TRP A 239 -5.85 -50.08 3.27
N LEU A 240 -6.08 -49.02 2.49
CA LEU A 240 -6.23 -49.16 1.05
C LEU A 240 -4.86 -49.38 0.43
N PRO A 241 -4.68 -50.42 -0.43
CA PRO A 241 -3.38 -50.62 -1.06
C PRO A 241 -2.96 -49.44 -1.92
N GLY A 242 -1.68 -49.06 -1.83
CA GLY A 242 -1.19 -47.90 -2.57
C GLY A 242 -1.26 -48.03 -4.08
N ARG A 243 -1.19 -49.23 -4.58
CA ARG A 243 -1.27 -49.44 -6.02
C ARG A 243 -2.63 -49.07 -6.61
N LEU A 244 -3.69 -49.16 -5.83
CA LEU A 244 -5.02 -48.86 -6.30
C LEU A 244 -5.23 -47.35 -6.48
N THR A 245 -4.37 -46.54 -5.88
CA THR A 245 -4.47 -45.06 -5.99
C THR A 245 -3.57 -44.48 -7.08
N GLY A 246 -2.80 -45.31 -7.76
CA GLY A 246 -1.94 -44.86 -8.86
C GLY A 246 -0.80 -43.96 -8.36
N ALA A 247 -0.67 -42.79 -8.94
CA ALA A 247 0.37 -41.86 -8.57
C ALA A 247 0.05 -41.11 -7.27
N TRP A 248 -1.16 -41.25 -6.75
CA TRP A 248 -1.56 -40.58 -5.52
C TRP A 248 -1.07 -41.36 -4.31
N GLN A 249 -0.48 -40.68 -3.36
CA GLN A 249 -0.09 -41.26 -2.07
C GLN A 249 -1.04 -40.70 -1.02
N LEU A 250 -1.95 -41.53 -0.54
CA LEU A 250 -2.91 -41.14 0.48
C LEU A 250 -2.25 -41.23 1.85
N GLN A 251 -2.15 -40.10 2.51
CA GLN A 251 -1.63 -40.09 3.89
C GLN A 251 -2.75 -40.12 4.91
N LYS A 252 -3.88 -39.50 4.58
CA LYS A 252 -5.08 -39.59 5.38
C LYS A 252 -6.25 -39.39 4.44
N ALA A 253 -7.21 -40.34 4.50
CA ALA A 253 -8.36 -40.24 3.60
C ALA A 253 -9.62 -40.64 4.33
N GLN A 254 -10.04 -39.79 5.27
CA GLN A 254 -11.28 -40.02 6.00
C GLN A 254 -12.43 -39.54 5.15
N LEU A 255 -13.09 -40.50 4.50
CA LEU A 255 -14.15 -40.16 3.55
C LEU A 255 -15.23 -41.22 3.53
N GLY A 256 -16.41 -40.83 3.09
CA GLY A 256 -17.53 -41.71 2.89
C GLY A 256 -18.49 -41.08 1.89
N GLY A 257 -19.42 -41.90 1.38
CA GLY A 257 -20.36 -41.39 0.42
C GLY A 257 -21.09 -42.47 -0.30
N GLU A 258 -21.66 -42.09 -1.45
CA GLU A 258 -22.49 -42.98 -2.26
C GLU A 258 -22.10 -42.83 -3.72
N LEU A 259 -22.12 -43.96 -4.44
CA LEU A 259 -21.76 -43.99 -5.86
C LEU A 259 -22.83 -44.76 -6.59
N TRP A 260 -23.37 -44.20 -7.65
CA TRP A 260 -24.31 -44.85 -8.58
C TRP A 260 -23.67 -44.90 -9.95
N LEU A 261 -23.66 -46.11 -10.56
CA LEU A 261 -23.08 -46.31 -11.90
C LEU A 261 -24.13 -46.96 -12.79
N ARG A 262 -24.08 -46.63 -14.07
CA ARG A 262 -24.94 -47.23 -15.07
C ARG A 262 -24.11 -47.63 -16.28
N TRP A 263 -24.15 -48.90 -16.60
CA TRP A 263 -23.44 -49.46 -17.78
C TRP A 263 -24.44 -49.84 -18.84
N LYS A 264 -24.04 -49.67 -20.08
CA LYS A 264 -24.79 -50.13 -21.22
C LYS A 264 -23.81 -50.47 -22.34
N ALA A 265 -23.95 -51.67 -22.93
CA ALA A 265 -23.11 -52.09 -24.04
C ALA A 265 -21.63 -51.98 -23.74
N GLN A 266 -21.21 -52.49 -22.57
CA GLN A 266 -19.83 -52.52 -22.12
C GLN A 266 -19.22 -51.16 -21.88
N GLN A 267 -20.01 -50.11 -21.83
CA GLN A 267 -19.51 -48.76 -21.59
C GLN A 267 -20.24 -48.17 -20.40
N LEU A 268 -19.48 -47.44 -19.61
CA LEU A 268 -20.09 -46.66 -18.54
C LEU A 268 -20.86 -45.51 -19.17
N GLU A 269 -22.16 -45.47 -18.89
CA GLU A 269 -23.03 -44.45 -19.47
C GLU A 269 -23.27 -43.29 -18.54
N ARG A 270 -23.39 -43.57 -17.25
CA ARG A 270 -23.68 -42.52 -16.25
C ARG A 270 -23.10 -42.92 -14.90
N ALA A 271 -22.63 -41.94 -14.20
CA ALA A 271 -22.18 -42.11 -12.84
C ALA A 271 -22.65 -40.93 -11.98
N VAL A 272 -23.02 -41.23 -10.73
CA VAL A 272 -23.39 -40.21 -9.78
C VAL A 272 -22.62 -40.50 -8.49
N LEU A 273 -21.96 -39.48 -7.97
CA LEU A 273 -21.14 -39.63 -6.77
C LEU A 273 -21.53 -38.59 -5.75
N ARG A 274 -21.76 -39.01 -4.52
CA ARG A 274 -21.85 -38.12 -3.37
C ARG A 274 -20.76 -38.52 -2.39
N LEU A 275 -19.88 -37.56 -2.07
CA LEU A 275 -18.72 -37.85 -1.27
C LEU A 275 -18.57 -36.80 -0.18
N ASN A 276 -18.30 -37.25 1.03
CA ASN A 276 -17.95 -36.38 2.15
C ASN A 276 -16.63 -36.85 2.70
N ALA A 277 -15.66 -35.94 2.77
CA ALA A 277 -14.34 -36.25 3.30
C ALA A 277 -13.97 -35.18 4.35
N PRO A 278 -14.21 -35.43 5.65
CA PRO A 278 -13.82 -34.45 6.65
C PRO A 278 -12.34 -34.13 6.65
N ARG A 279 -11.49 -35.11 6.34
CA ARG A 279 -10.05 -34.87 6.24
C ARG A 279 -9.48 -35.72 5.12
N LEU A 280 -8.76 -35.07 4.25
CA LEU A 280 -8.09 -35.75 3.13
C LEU A 280 -6.71 -35.14 2.97
N ARG A 281 -5.67 -35.97 3.11
CA ARG A 281 -4.31 -35.56 2.89
C ARG A 281 -3.67 -36.51 1.90
N ALA A 282 -3.22 -35.95 0.78
CA ALA A 282 -2.71 -36.79 -0.30
C ALA A 282 -1.63 -36.02 -1.06
N ALA A 283 -0.70 -36.76 -1.65
CA ALA A 283 0.33 -36.19 -2.51
C ALA A 283 0.26 -36.85 -3.87
N TYR A 284 0.40 -36.04 -4.91
CA TYR A 284 0.44 -36.52 -6.28
C TYR A 284 1.89 -36.59 -6.75
N ALA A 285 2.35 -37.79 -7.07
CA ALA A 285 3.71 -38.03 -7.55
C ALA A 285 4.72 -37.40 -6.57
N GLU A 286 5.57 -36.49 -7.03
CA GLU A 286 6.58 -35.84 -6.21
C GLU A 286 6.16 -34.46 -5.71
N HIS A 287 4.92 -34.05 -5.94
CA HIS A 287 4.45 -32.77 -5.46
C HIS A 287 4.25 -32.78 -3.95
N PRO A 288 4.26 -31.64 -3.31
CA PRO A 288 3.99 -31.58 -1.87
C PRO A 288 2.57 -32.04 -1.54
N PRO A 289 2.35 -32.60 -0.35
CA PRO A 289 1.01 -33.07 -0.02
C PRO A 289 0.00 -31.95 0.11
N VAL A 290 -1.24 -32.26 -0.29
CA VAL A 290 -2.37 -31.36 -0.20
C VAL A 290 -3.28 -31.87 0.92
N GLN A 291 -3.71 -30.95 1.78
CA GLN A 291 -4.63 -31.29 2.85
C GLN A 291 -5.94 -30.53 2.64
N LEU A 292 -7.00 -31.31 2.41
CA LEU A 292 -8.35 -30.77 2.28
C LEU A 292 -9.17 -31.14 3.51
N GLU A 293 -9.99 -30.22 3.97
CA GLU A 293 -10.90 -30.44 5.08
C GLU A 293 -12.33 -30.17 4.65
N ASP A 294 -13.25 -30.94 5.22
CA ASP A 294 -14.69 -30.79 4.97
C ASP A 294 -15.01 -30.79 3.49
N LEU A 295 -14.40 -31.72 2.75
CA LEU A 295 -14.70 -31.89 1.32
C LEU A 295 -16.08 -32.49 1.13
N ALA A 296 -16.88 -31.85 0.28
CA ALA A 296 -18.20 -32.35 -0.10
C ALA A 296 -18.31 -32.27 -1.61
N VAL A 297 -18.66 -33.40 -2.23
CA VAL A 297 -18.77 -33.48 -3.69
C VAL A 297 -20.08 -34.20 -4.05
N ASP A 298 -20.87 -33.56 -4.92
CA ASP A 298 -21.97 -34.20 -5.61
C ASP A 298 -21.65 -34.12 -7.11
N ALA A 299 -21.40 -35.27 -7.72
CA ALA A 299 -20.94 -35.33 -9.10
C ALA A 299 -21.86 -36.17 -9.95
N TYR A 300 -22.06 -35.74 -11.18
CA TYR A 300 -22.85 -36.47 -12.20
C TYR A 300 -22.02 -36.58 -13.45
N VAL A 301 -21.85 -37.78 -13.95
CA VAL A 301 -21.09 -38.04 -15.15
C VAL A 301 -21.98 -38.71 -16.19
N ASP A 302 -22.03 -38.14 -17.38
CA ASP A 302 -22.68 -38.76 -18.55
C ASP A 302 -21.63 -39.05 -19.61
N LEU A 303 -21.61 -40.26 -20.12
CA LEU A 303 -20.68 -40.70 -21.14
C LEU A 303 -21.44 -41.15 -22.37
N THR A 304 -21.12 -40.54 -23.52
CA THR A 304 -21.77 -40.87 -24.78
C THR A 304 -20.73 -41.11 -25.83
N GLU A 305 -21.17 -41.51 -27.01
CA GLU A 305 -20.25 -41.65 -28.14
C GLU A 305 -19.69 -40.33 -28.57
N GLN A 306 -20.37 -39.23 -28.26
CA GLN A 306 -19.93 -37.90 -28.63
C GLN A 306 -18.95 -37.29 -27.62
N GLY A 307 -18.79 -37.90 -26.45
CA GLY A 307 -17.90 -37.41 -25.44
C GLY A 307 -18.49 -37.59 -24.07
N TYR A 308 -17.93 -36.94 -23.07
CA TYR A 308 -18.50 -37.06 -21.74
C TYR A 308 -18.84 -35.67 -21.14
N ARG A 309 -19.67 -35.74 -20.15
CA ARG A 309 -20.12 -34.54 -19.43
C ARG A 309 -20.06 -34.86 -17.95
N LEU A 310 -19.31 -34.01 -17.20
CA LEU A 310 -19.17 -34.12 -15.78
C LEU A 310 -19.78 -32.86 -15.14
N LEU A 311 -20.76 -33.07 -14.30
CA LEU A 311 -21.36 -31.97 -13.53
C LEU A 311 -21.05 -32.19 -12.05
N LEU A 312 -20.30 -31.29 -11.47
CA LEU A 312 -20.13 -31.22 -10.02
C LEU A 312 -21.20 -30.25 -9.51
N ASP A 313 -22.30 -30.82 -9.05
CA ASP A 313 -23.45 -30.01 -8.61
C ASP A 313 -23.13 -29.31 -7.30
N ARG A 314 -22.24 -29.90 -6.52
CA ARG A 314 -21.77 -29.32 -5.29
C ARG A 314 -20.30 -29.70 -5.11
N LEU A 315 -19.45 -28.72 -4.93
CA LEU A 315 -18.05 -28.92 -4.59
C LEU A 315 -17.67 -27.88 -3.55
N ALA A 316 -17.30 -28.34 -2.36
CA ALA A 316 -16.93 -27.46 -1.27
C ALA A 316 -15.80 -28.10 -0.47
N PHE A 317 -14.81 -27.30 -0.06
CA PHE A 317 -13.74 -27.80 0.77
C PHE A 317 -12.99 -26.63 1.39
N ASP A 318 -12.18 -26.93 2.40
CA ASP A 318 -11.24 -25.99 2.98
C ASP A 318 -9.83 -26.41 2.62
N LEU A 319 -9.03 -25.49 2.11
CA LEU A 319 -7.64 -25.74 1.78
C LEU A 319 -6.79 -24.64 2.39
N GLU A 320 -5.91 -25.02 3.29
CA GLU A 320 -5.00 -24.09 3.96
C GLU A 320 -5.73 -22.89 4.59
N GLY A 321 -6.88 -23.17 5.17
CA GLY A 321 -7.68 -22.13 5.81
C GLY A 321 -8.56 -21.33 4.87
N GLU A 322 -8.47 -21.58 3.57
CA GLU A 322 -9.31 -20.91 2.59
C GLU A 322 -10.47 -21.81 2.22
N ARG A 323 -11.67 -21.25 2.25
CA ARG A 323 -12.87 -22.02 1.97
C ARG A 323 -13.26 -21.92 0.50
N TRP A 324 -13.37 -23.05 -0.17
CA TRP A 324 -14.05 -23.17 -1.45
C TRP A 324 -15.50 -23.53 -1.13
N GLY A 325 -16.38 -22.54 -1.21
CA GLY A 325 -17.79 -22.74 -0.90
C GLY A 325 -18.48 -23.52 -2.00
N ASP A 326 -19.75 -23.80 -1.77
CA ASP A 326 -20.54 -24.61 -2.71
C ASP A 326 -20.45 -24.06 -4.12
N ALA A 327 -19.85 -24.85 -5.00
CA ALA A 327 -19.62 -24.46 -6.40
C ALA A 327 -20.18 -25.52 -7.31
N ARG A 328 -20.65 -25.08 -8.47
CA ARG A 328 -21.11 -25.99 -9.53
C ARG A 328 -20.16 -25.88 -10.69
N LEU A 329 -19.67 -27.05 -11.13
CA LEU A 329 -18.73 -27.15 -12.23
C LEU A 329 -19.29 -28.09 -13.27
N LEU A 330 -19.17 -27.72 -14.54
CA LEU A 330 -19.61 -28.55 -15.65
C LEU A 330 -18.45 -28.68 -16.61
N LEU A 331 -18.01 -29.93 -16.83
CA LEU A 331 -16.93 -30.23 -17.77
C LEU A 331 -17.52 -31.09 -18.89
N GLN A 332 -17.35 -30.64 -20.11
CA GLN A 332 -17.89 -31.34 -21.29
C GLN A 332 -16.79 -31.61 -22.30
N GLU A 333 -16.84 -32.77 -22.93
CA GLU A 333 -15.99 -33.14 -24.05
C GLU A 333 -16.82 -33.33 -25.28
N SER A 334 -16.37 -32.80 -26.40
CA SER A 334 -16.94 -33.09 -27.72
C SER A 334 -15.86 -33.79 -28.55
N ARG A 335 -16.03 -35.07 -28.80
CA ARG A 335 -15.02 -35.81 -29.55
C ARG A 335 -15.00 -35.42 -31.02
N ALA A 336 -16.17 -35.08 -31.59
CA ALA A 336 -16.24 -34.67 -32.99
C ALA A 336 -15.45 -33.38 -33.23
N GLU A 337 -15.54 -32.43 -32.30
CA GLU A 337 -14.83 -31.18 -32.43
C GLU A 337 -13.47 -31.20 -31.71
N GLN A 338 -13.16 -32.28 -30.99
CA GLN A 338 -11.94 -32.41 -30.19
C GLN A 338 -11.84 -31.22 -29.22
N HIS A 339 -12.90 -31.02 -28.46
CA HIS A 339 -13.09 -29.80 -27.69
C HIS A 339 -13.53 -30.14 -26.28
N TRP A 340 -12.92 -29.48 -25.29
CA TRP A 340 -13.31 -29.58 -23.91
C TRP A 340 -13.87 -28.22 -23.48
N ARG A 341 -14.91 -28.25 -22.66
CA ARG A 341 -15.51 -27.05 -22.14
C ARG A 341 -15.71 -27.19 -20.65
N LEU A 342 -15.22 -26.22 -19.90
CA LEU A 342 -15.42 -26.13 -18.45
C LEU A 342 -16.27 -24.92 -18.14
N GLN A 343 -17.33 -25.13 -17.38
CA GLN A 343 -18.18 -24.05 -16.89
C GLN A 343 -18.29 -24.16 -15.38
N ALA A 344 -18.22 -23.03 -14.69
CA ALA A 344 -18.34 -23.01 -13.24
C ALA A 344 -19.20 -21.81 -12.86
N ASP A 345 -20.08 -22.01 -11.89
CA ASP A 345 -20.89 -20.91 -11.42
C ASP A 345 -20.11 -20.04 -10.43
N ARG A 346 -19.24 -20.64 -9.63
CA ARG A 346 -18.53 -19.92 -8.60
C ARG A 346 -17.26 -20.70 -8.21
N LEU A 347 -16.11 -20.04 -8.27
CA LEU A 347 -14.83 -20.62 -7.86
C LEU A 347 -14.07 -19.64 -6.99
N ASN A 348 -13.62 -20.08 -5.82
CA ASN A 348 -12.73 -19.28 -4.99
C ASN A 348 -11.30 -19.41 -5.53
N VAL A 349 -10.65 -18.27 -5.72
CA VAL A 349 -9.35 -18.24 -6.38
C VAL A 349 -8.24 -18.78 -5.50
N ALA A 350 -8.26 -18.46 -4.20
CA ALA A 350 -7.16 -18.85 -3.32
C ALA A 350 -7.00 -20.37 -3.24
N PRO A 351 -8.07 -21.15 -3.01
CA PRO A 351 -7.89 -22.60 -3.03
C PRO A 351 -7.48 -23.14 -4.39
N ILE A 352 -7.98 -22.54 -5.49
CA ILE A 352 -7.58 -22.98 -6.83
C ILE A 352 -6.09 -22.76 -7.05
N ALA A 353 -5.59 -21.58 -6.68
CA ALA A 353 -4.18 -21.28 -6.85
C ALA A 353 -3.32 -22.21 -6.02
N ASN A 354 -3.73 -22.48 -4.79
CA ASN A 354 -2.98 -23.40 -3.93
C ASN A 354 -3.01 -24.82 -4.48
N LEU A 355 -4.16 -25.28 -4.99
CA LEU A 355 -4.25 -26.59 -5.62
C LEU A 355 -3.38 -26.64 -6.87
N ALA A 356 -3.39 -25.59 -7.67
CA ALA A 356 -2.59 -25.58 -8.91
C ALA A 356 -1.10 -25.65 -8.58
N ARG A 357 -0.67 -24.95 -7.54
CA ARG A 357 0.73 -25.03 -7.14
C ARG A 357 1.13 -26.43 -6.68
N ALA A 358 0.19 -27.15 -6.08
CA ALA A 358 0.47 -28.46 -5.54
C ALA A 358 0.33 -29.58 -6.56
N LEU A 359 -0.56 -29.43 -7.55
CA LEU A 359 -0.94 -30.54 -8.40
C LEU A 359 -0.60 -30.35 -9.86
N ALA A 360 -0.62 -29.13 -10.37
CA ALA A 360 -0.42 -28.90 -11.79
C ALA A 360 1.08 -28.96 -12.15
N PRO A 361 1.41 -29.44 -13.35
CA PRO A 361 2.81 -29.45 -13.78
C PRO A 361 3.27 -28.06 -14.24
N LEU A 362 3.29 -27.09 -13.34
CA LEU A 362 3.64 -25.73 -13.67
C LEU A 362 5.15 -25.54 -13.63
N PRO A 363 5.70 -24.63 -14.46
CA PRO A 363 7.09 -24.27 -14.33
C PRO A 363 7.38 -23.66 -12.96
N GLU A 364 8.63 -23.76 -12.52
CA GLU A 364 9.03 -23.25 -11.22
C GLU A 364 8.76 -21.76 -11.08
N THR A 365 8.95 -21.00 -12.16
CA THR A 365 8.66 -19.58 -12.15
C THR A 365 7.18 -19.29 -11.92
N ALA A 366 6.30 -20.09 -12.52
CA ALA A 366 4.86 -19.93 -12.31
C ALA A 366 4.47 -20.24 -10.86
N VAL A 367 5.08 -21.27 -10.26
CA VAL A 367 4.80 -21.61 -8.87
C VAL A 367 5.24 -20.49 -7.96
N GLU A 368 6.43 -19.92 -8.19
CA GLU A 368 6.91 -18.82 -7.39
C GLU A 368 6.03 -17.58 -7.54
N THR A 369 5.59 -17.29 -8.76
CA THR A 369 4.73 -16.14 -9.02
C THR A 369 3.40 -16.28 -8.31
N LEU A 370 2.76 -17.46 -8.42
CA LEU A 370 1.49 -17.68 -7.72
C LEU A 370 1.66 -17.58 -6.20
N GLY A 371 2.78 -18.10 -5.68
CA GLY A 371 3.03 -18.01 -4.26
C GLY A 371 3.22 -16.59 -3.78
N ALA A 372 3.90 -15.76 -4.58
CA ALA A 372 4.13 -14.36 -4.25
C ALA A 372 2.86 -13.53 -4.38
N LEU A 373 2.06 -13.79 -5.41
CA LEU A 373 0.84 -13.03 -5.66
C LEU A 373 -0.23 -13.30 -4.61
N GLN A 374 -0.32 -14.53 -4.12
CA GLN A 374 -1.33 -14.93 -3.13
C GLN A 374 -2.72 -14.47 -3.54
N PRO A 375 -3.21 -14.92 -4.71
CA PRO A 375 -4.48 -14.41 -5.20
C PRO A 375 -5.65 -14.89 -4.35
N SER A 376 -6.68 -14.08 -4.25
CA SER A 376 -7.90 -14.41 -3.53
C SER A 376 -9.09 -13.79 -4.26
N GLY A 377 -10.30 -14.16 -3.80
CA GLY A 377 -11.51 -13.65 -4.40
C GLY A 377 -12.29 -14.78 -5.05
N THR A 378 -13.26 -14.42 -5.87
CA THR A 378 -14.21 -15.36 -6.47
C THR A 378 -14.31 -15.12 -7.96
N LEU A 379 -14.27 -16.22 -8.74
CA LEU A 379 -14.63 -16.20 -10.15
C LEU A 379 -16.07 -16.68 -10.27
N ARG A 380 -16.90 -15.98 -11.03
CA ARG A 380 -18.27 -16.35 -11.25
C ARG A 380 -18.52 -16.52 -12.73
N ASN A 381 -19.38 -17.48 -13.05
CA ASN A 381 -19.80 -17.79 -14.43
C ASN A 381 -18.59 -18.04 -15.34
N LEU A 382 -17.63 -18.82 -14.81
CA LEU A 382 -16.43 -19.15 -15.56
C LEU A 382 -16.79 -20.07 -16.72
N ARG A 383 -16.22 -19.78 -17.87
CA ARG A 383 -16.31 -20.64 -19.04
C ARG A 383 -14.91 -20.75 -19.67
N ALA A 384 -14.46 -21.99 -19.88
CA ALA A 384 -13.18 -22.24 -20.50
C ALA A 384 -13.36 -23.27 -21.59
N ASP A 385 -12.82 -23.01 -22.76
CA ASP A 385 -12.83 -23.92 -23.90
C ASP A 385 -11.41 -24.33 -24.24
N PHE A 386 -11.17 -25.60 -24.36
CA PHE A 386 -9.86 -26.17 -24.64
C PHE A 386 -9.90 -27.06 -25.87
N TYR A 387 -9.03 -26.78 -26.82
CA TYR A 387 -8.89 -27.51 -28.05
C TYR A 387 -7.48 -28.12 -28.09
N PRO A 388 -7.30 -29.35 -27.59
CA PRO A 388 -5.95 -29.89 -27.42
C PRO A 388 -5.21 -30.14 -28.76
N GLN A 389 -5.92 -30.28 -29.87
CA GLN A 389 -5.27 -30.51 -31.15
C GLN A 389 -4.88 -29.21 -31.86
N MET A 390 -5.33 -28.09 -31.36
CA MET A 390 -5.01 -26.81 -31.98
C MET A 390 -3.62 -26.34 -31.53
N ASP A 391 -2.81 -25.85 -32.48
CA ASP A 391 -1.45 -25.44 -32.19
C ASP A 391 -1.33 -23.92 -32.10
N SER A 392 -2.40 -23.23 -31.80
CA SER A 392 -2.41 -21.79 -31.63
C SER A 392 -2.68 -21.44 -30.18
N PRO A 393 -2.43 -20.20 -29.76
CA PRO A 393 -2.80 -19.78 -28.41
C PRO A 393 -4.30 -19.88 -28.14
N GLN A 394 -5.11 -19.91 -29.19
CA GLN A 394 -6.55 -20.03 -29.01
C GLN A 394 -6.97 -21.43 -28.60
N ARG A 395 -6.01 -22.35 -28.39
CA ARG A 395 -6.35 -23.68 -27.90
C ARG A 395 -6.99 -23.67 -26.54
N LEU A 396 -6.77 -22.59 -25.76
CA LEU A 396 -7.48 -22.37 -24.50
C LEU A 396 -8.10 -20.99 -24.52
N ARG A 397 -9.42 -20.93 -24.41
CA ARG A 397 -10.15 -19.67 -24.29
C ARG A 397 -10.93 -19.70 -23.00
N PHE A 398 -11.01 -18.55 -22.34
CA PHE A 398 -11.72 -18.48 -21.08
C PHE A 398 -12.44 -17.15 -20.94
N ALA A 399 -13.49 -17.16 -20.14
CA ALA A 399 -14.24 -15.98 -19.76
C ALA A 399 -14.81 -16.19 -18.36
N ALA A 400 -14.85 -15.13 -17.57
CA ALA A 400 -15.38 -15.22 -16.22
C ALA A 400 -15.76 -13.84 -15.73
N ASN A 401 -16.59 -13.80 -14.72
CA ASN A 401 -16.82 -12.59 -13.92
C ASN A 401 -15.95 -12.66 -12.68
N LEU A 402 -15.42 -11.52 -12.30
CA LEU A 402 -14.53 -11.40 -11.16
C LEU A 402 -15.27 -10.73 -10.01
N GLU A 403 -15.09 -11.26 -8.80
CA GLU A 403 -15.72 -10.71 -7.62
C GLU A 403 -14.69 -10.62 -6.50
N ARG A 404 -14.32 -9.40 -6.16
CA ARG A 404 -13.40 -9.09 -5.08
C ARG A 404 -12.07 -9.83 -5.22
N ILE A 405 -11.52 -9.80 -6.40
CA ILE A 405 -10.21 -10.41 -6.67
C ILE A 405 -9.13 -9.52 -6.08
N SER A 406 -8.22 -10.12 -5.34
CA SER A 406 -7.10 -9.42 -4.72
C SER A 406 -5.83 -10.22 -4.92
N PHE A 407 -4.72 -9.53 -5.11
CA PHE A 407 -3.41 -10.18 -5.16
C PHE A 407 -2.33 -9.17 -4.79
N SER A 408 -1.20 -9.70 -4.32
CA SER A 408 -0.07 -8.89 -3.90
C SER A 408 0.80 -8.52 -5.09
N ALA A 409 1.62 -7.48 -4.91
CA ALA A 409 2.52 -7.05 -5.96
C ALA A 409 3.66 -8.06 -6.13
N GLN A 410 4.08 -8.26 -7.38
CA GLN A 410 5.21 -9.11 -7.71
C GLN A 410 5.92 -8.53 -8.91
N ASN A 411 7.17 -8.09 -8.72
CA ASN A 411 7.94 -7.40 -9.75
C ASN A 411 7.14 -6.18 -10.23
N TRP A 412 6.81 -6.10 -11.52
CA TRP A 412 6.04 -5.00 -12.06
C TRP A 412 4.55 -5.28 -12.18
N ILE A 413 4.10 -6.45 -11.70
CA ILE A 413 2.67 -6.71 -11.58
C ILE A 413 2.15 -5.92 -10.39
N PRO A 414 1.20 -5.00 -10.59
CA PRO A 414 0.70 -4.22 -9.45
C PRO A 414 -0.17 -5.07 -8.53
N ALA A 415 -0.17 -4.72 -7.25
CA ALA A 415 -1.11 -5.32 -6.31
C ALA A 415 -2.50 -4.72 -6.54
N VAL A 416 -3.50 -5.58 -6.47
CA VAL A 416 -4.88 -5.17 -6.64
C VAL A 416 -5.68 -5.67 -5.45
N GLY A 417 -6.56 -4.85 -4.94
CA GLY A 417 -7.47 -5.24 -3.90
C GLY A 417 -8.91 -5.01 -4.30
N ASN A 418 -9.74 -6.02 -4.06
CA ASN A 418 -11.18 -5.92 -4.28
C ASN A 418 -11.56 -5.65 -5.74
N GLY A 419 -10.84 -6.26 -6.68
CA GLY A 419 -11.13 -6.06 -8.09
C GLY A 419 -12.31 -6.89 -8.55
N SER A 420 -13.32 -6.23 -9.12
CA SER A 420 -14.51 -6.90 -9.64
C SER A 420 -14.73 -6.48 -11.09
N GLY A 421 -15.30 -7.38 -11.87
CA GLY A 421 -15.52 -7.11 -13.28
C GLY A 421 -15.63 -8.39 -14.08
N SER A 422 -15.07 -8.40 -15.29
CA SER A 422 -15.09 -9.58 -16.15
C SER A 422 -13.75 -9.74 -16.84
N ILE A 423 -13.43 -10.99 -17.18
CA ILE A 423 -12.20 -11.32 -17.87
C ILE A 423 -12.51 -12.29 -19.01
N GLN A 424 -11.82 -12.13 -20.13
CA GLN A 424 -11.90 -13.08 -21.20
C GLN A 424 -10.58 -13.06 -21.98
N GLY A 425 -10.23 -14.20 -22.54
CA GLY A 425 -8.99 -14.25 -23.26
C GLY A 425 -8.60 -15.66 -23.66
N ASP A 426 -7.36 -15.79 -24.13
CA ASP A 426 -6.76 -17.07 -24.47
C ASP A 426 -5.35 -17.12 -23.89
N LEU A 427 -4.52 -18.07 -24.34
CA LEU A 427 -3.17 -18.21 -23.78
C LEU A 427 -2.23 -17.07 -24.14
N ALA A 428 -2.54 -16.33 -25.19
CA ALA A 428 -1.66 -15.27 -25.67
C ALA A 428 -2.24 -13.89 -25.46
N SER A 429 -3.54 -13.74 -25.28
CA SER A 429 -4.13 -12.42 -25.20
C SER A 429 -5.44 -12.47 -24.43
N GLY A 430 -5.86 -11.32 -23.95
CA GLY A 430 -7.12 -11.25 -23.25
C GLY A 430 -7.50 -9.84 -22.89
N GLU A 431 -8.67 -9.72 -22.27
CA GLU A 431 -9.23 -8.46 -21.86
C GLU A 431 -9.84 -8.61 -20.47
N LEU A 432 -9.61 -7.61 -19.66
CA LEU A 432 -10.21 -7.50 -18.32
C LEU A 432 -11.00 -6.21 -18.30
N ARG A 433 -12.26 -6.29 -17.92
CA ARG A 433 -13.07 -5.11 -17.66
C ARG A 433 -13.30 -5.01 -16.16
N LEU A 434 -12.91 -3.90 -15.61
CA LEU A 434 -12.94 -3.66 -14.17
C LEU A 434 -14.10 -2.74 -13.83
N ASP A 435 -14.86 -3.08 -12.80
CA ASP A 435 -15.91 -2.26 -12.25
C ASP A 435 -16.06 -2.65 -10.79
N SER A 436 -15.33 -1.96 -9.93
CA SER A 436 -15.15 -2.38 -8.54
C SER A 436 -15.50 -1.27 -7.55
N ASP A 437 -16.09 -1.66 -6.43
CA ASP A 437 -16.24 -0.80 -5.27
C ASP A 437 -15.18 -1.15 -4.23
N ASP A 438 -14.75 -0.15 -3.46
CA ASP A 438 -13.69 -0.31 -2.46
C ASP A 438 -12.43 -0.93 -3.06
N PHE A 439 -11.99 -0.33 -4.15
CA PHE A 439 -10.91 -0.84 -4.97
C PHE A 439 -9.57 -0.29 -4.49
N SER A 440 -8.53 -1.10 -4.54
CA SER A 440 -7.19 -0.61 -4.25
C SER A 440 -6.22 -1.08 -5.32
N LEU A 441 -5.17 -0.28 -5.51
CA LEU A 441 -4.14 -0.54 -6.52
C LEU A 441 -2.81 -0.10 -5.95
N HIS A 442 -1.77 -0.90 -6.15
CA HIS A 442 -0.44 -0.55 -5.66
C HIS A 442 0.62 -0.85 -6.72
N LEU A 443 1.16 0.20 -7.30
CA LEU A 443 2.31 0.10 -8.20
C LEU A 443 3.57 0.13 -7.35
N ALA A 444 3.92 -1.01 -6.78
CA ALA A 444 4.94 -1.08 -5.73
C ALA A 444 6.32 -0.57 -6.15
N PRO A 445 6.81 -0.79 -7.40
CA PRO A 445 8.12 -0.25 -7.75
C PRO A 445 8.20 1.26 -7.80
N LEU A 446 7.09 1.97 -7.95
CA LEU A 446 7.09 3.43 -8.05
C LEU A 446 6.59 4.11 -6.78
N TYR A 447 5.71 3.47 -6.03
CA TYR A 447 5.02 4.11 -4.92
C TYR A 447 5.16 3.27 -3.65
N PRO A 448 5.37 3.92 -2.50
CA PRO A 448 5.55 3.17 -1.24
C PRO A 448 4.28 2.58 -0.66
N GLU A 449 3.11 3.16 -0.95
CA GLU A 449 1.87 2.73 -0.33
C GLU A 449 0.79 2.48 -1.37
N PRO A 450 -0.16 1.59 -1.08
CA PRO A 450 -1.28 1.36 -2.01
C PRO A 450 -2.26 2.52 -2.01
N TRP A 451 -2.97 2.64 -3.12
CA TRP A 451 -4.03 3.63 -3.31
C TRP A 451 -5.39 2.96 -3.08
N HIS A 452 -6.27 3.63 -2.34
CA HIS A 452 -7.61 3.14 -2.04
C HIS A 452 -8.65 4.06 -2.65
N TYR A 453 -9.63 3.48 -3.32
CA TYR A 453 -10.66 4.22 -4.02
C TYR A 453 -12.03 3.66 -3.69
N ARG A 454 -13.06 4.54 -3.72
CA ARG A 454 -14.43 4.10 -3.55
C ARG A 454 -14.92 3.28 -4.73
N HIS A 455 -14.43 3.60 -5.92
CA HIS A 455 -14.86 2.91 -7.14
C HIS A 455 -13.73 2.94 -8.15
N GLY A 456 -13.62 1.85 -8.92
CA GLY A 456 -12.68 1.78 -10.02
C GLY A 456 -13.31 1.09 -11.20
N ALA A 457 -13.08 1.62 -12.40
CA ALA A 457 -13.62 1.06 -13.63
C ALA A 457 -12.61 1.24 -14.73
N GLY A 458 -12.54 0.23 -15.61
CA GLY A 458 -11.58 0.34 -16.70
C GLY A 458 -11.52 -0.91 -17.54
N ARG A 459 -10.63 -0.85 -18.49
CA ARG A 459 -10.40 -1.94 -19.43
C ARG A 459 -8.91 -2.20 -19.51
N LEU A 460 -8.51 -3.46 -19.28
CA LEU A 460 -7.13 -3.89 -19.42
C LEU A 460 -7.05 -4.97 -20.48
N THR A 461 -5.98 -4.95 -21.26
CA THR A 461 -5.71 -6.01 -22.22
C THR A 461 -4.29 -6.51 -22.02
N TRP A 462 -4.08 -7.78 -22.35
CA TRP A 462 -2.74 -8.35 -22.30
C TRP A 462 -2.46 -9.18 -23.53
N THR A 463 -1.18 -9.24 -23.89
CA THR A 463 -0.72 -10.11 -24.94
C THR A 463 0.60 -10.73 -24.51
N LEU A 464 0.79 -11.98 -24.91
CA LEU A 464 2.04 -12.70 -24.67
C LEU A 464 2.49 -13.27 -26.00
N ASP A 465 3.68 -12.88 -26.44
CA ASP A 465 4.26 -13.41 -27.66
C ASP A 465 5.67 -13.90 -27.39
N GLU A 466 6.41 -14.19 -28.45
CA GLU A 466 7.76 -14.73 -28.29
C GLU A 466 8.74 -13.72 -27.73
N GLN A 467 8.42 -12.44 -27.80
CA GLN A 467 9.33 -11.37 -27.38
C GLN A 467 9.00 -10.81 -26.00
N ALA A 468 7.71 -10.71 -25.64
CA ALA A 468 7.36 -10.00 -24.43
C ALA A 468 5.94 -10.33 -23.98
N PHE A 469 5.69 -10.04 -22.69
CA PHE A 469 4.34 -9.93 -22.15
C PHE A 469 4.00 -8.45 -22.09
N THR A 470 2.87 -8.09 -22.66
CA THR A 470 2.41 -6.71 -22.69
C THR A 470 1.07 -6.61 -21.99
N LEU A 471 1.00 -5.73 -21.00
CA LEU A 471 -0.24 -5.41 -20.29
C LEU A 471 -0.59 -3.95 -20.57
N ALA A 472 -1.79 -3.71 -21.04
CA ALA A 472 -2.21 -2.36 -21.39
C ALA A 472 -3.58 -2.08 -20.80
N ALA A 473 -3.75 -0.86 -20.30
CA ALA A 473 -5.04 -0.35 -19.87
C ALA A 473 -5.33 0.87 -20.73
N PRO A 474 -6.08 0.71 -21.82
CA PRO A 474 -6.41 1.89 -22.65
C PRO A 474 -7.30 2.89 -21.93
N TYR A 475 -7.98 2.46 -20.88
CA TYR A 475 -8.77 3.37 -20.06
C TYR A 475 -8.96 2.76 -18.69
N LEU A 476 -8.63 3.55 -17.65
CA LEU A 476 -8.85 3.16 -16.26
C LEU A 476 -9.30 4.41 -15.51
N ARG A 477 -10.38 4.29 -14.76
CA ARG A 477 -10.95 5.42 -14.01
C ARG A 477 -11.19 4.98 -12.57
N VAL A 478 -10.79 5.84 -11.63
CA VAL A 478 -11.01 5.58 -10.21
C VAL A 478 -11.59 6.84 -9.57
N ASP A 479 -12.43 6.65 -8.55
CA ASP A 479 -13.02 7.73 -7.78
C ASP A 479 -12.61 7.55 -6.32
N GLY A 480 -12.05 8.58 -5.73
CA GLY A 480 -11.58 8.54 -4.36
C GLY A 480 -11.87 9.83 -3.62
N GLU A 481 -11.35 9.94 -2.41
CA GLU A 481 -11.50 11.15 -1.63
C GLU A 481 -10.84 12.33 -2.30
N GLU A 482 -9.77 12.09 -3.05
CA GLU A 482 -9.02 13.14 -3.71
C GLU A 482 -9.66 13.61 -5.01
N GLY A 483 -10.67 12.89 -5.50
CA GLY A 483 -11.33 13.27 -6.73
C GLY A 483 -11.43 12.11 -7.69
N ARG A 484 -11.67 12.44 -8.95
CA ARG A 484 -11.81 11.47 -10.03
C ARG A 484 -10.51 11.39 -10.81
N ILE A 485 -9.98 10.19 -10.95
CA ILE A 485 -8.71 9.95 -11.61
C ILE A 485 -8.97 9.00 -12.78
N ALA A 486 -8.41 9.32 -13.93
CA ALA A 486 -8.49 8.46 -15.10
C ALA A 486 -7.13 8.38 -15.75
N GLY A 487 -6.88 7.25 -16.43
CA GLY A 487 -5.59 7.11 -17.05
C GLY A 487 -5.51 5.95 -18.00
N ASP A 488 -4.33 5.78 -18.56
CA ASP A 488 -4.00 4.60 -19.35
C ASP A 488 -2.57 4.19 -19.07
N PHE A 489 -2.27 2.94 -19.34
CA PHE A 489 -0.89 2.49 -19.23
C PHE A 489 -0.62 1.34 -20.16
N LEU A 490 0.66 1.12 -20.41
CA LEU A 490 1.18 -0.05 -21.11
C LEU A 490 2.45 -0.47 -20.43
N ILE A 491 2.51 -1.75 -20.04
CA ILE A 491 3.70 -2.34 -19.44
C ILE A 491 4.14 -3.48 -20.36
N ARG A 492 5.40 -3.45 -20.74
CA ARG A 492 5.97 -4.50 -21.59
C ARG A 492 7.12 -5.16 -20.84
N LEU A 493 6.97 -6.43 -20.51
CA LEU A 493 8.00 -7.19 -19.81
C LEU A 493 8.68 -8.12 -20.83
N ALA A 494 9.93 -7.85 -21.12
CA ALA A 494 10.66 -8.57 -22.14
C ALA A 494 11.08 -9.96 -21.64
N ARG A 495 11.00 -10.94 -22.52
CA ARG A 495 11.43 -12.29 -22.19
C ARG A 495 12.95 -12.42 -22.20
N ASP A 496 13.61 -11.64 -23.07
CA ASP A 496 15.07 -11.59 -23.12
C ASP A 496 15.58 -10.74 -21.97
N PRO A 497 16.39 -11.28 -21.03
CA PRO A 497 16.88 -10.47 -19.91
C PRO A 497 17.72 -9.29 -20.34
N GLU A 498 18.27 -9.28 -21.55
CA GLU A 498 19.07 -8.17 -22.02
C GLU A 498 18.26 -7.04 -22.61
N VAL A 499 16.98 -7.25 -22.85
CA VAL A 499 16.07 -6.22 -23.32
C VAL A 499 15.40 -5.61 -22.11
N GLU A 500 15.35 -4.27 -22.07
CA GLU A 500 14.75 -3.57 -20.93
C GLU A 500 13.26 -3.72 -20.90
N ASP A 501 12.70 -3.86 -19.72
CA ASP A 501 11.26 -3.76 -19.52
C ASP A 501 10.85 -2.31 -19.68
N TYR A 502 9.63 -2.09 -20.13
CA TYR A 502 9.17 -0.77 -20.52
C TYR A 502 7.79 -0.49 -19.94
N MET A 503 7.57 0.75 -19.56
CA MET A 503 6.25 1.20 -19.14
C MET A 503 5.94 2.56 -19.72
N ASP A 504 4.70 2.73 -20.13
CA ASP A 504 4.13 4.01 -20.53
C ASP A 504 2.87 4.19 -19.68
N LEU A 505 2.85 5.22 -18.84
CA LEU A 505 1.77 5.42 -17.88
C LEU A 505 1.33 6.88 -17.95
N ARG A 506 0.03 7.11 -18.10
CA ARG A 506 -0.55 8.44 -18.05
C ARG A 506 -1.74 8.42 -17.11
N VAL A 507 -1.77 9.39 -16.20
CA VAL A 507 -2.84 9.50 -15.21
C VAL A 507 -3.34 10.94 -15.20
N GLY A 508 -4.63 11.12 -15.18
CA GLY A 508 -5.26 12.43 -15.08
C GLY A 508 -6.18 12.52 -13.89
N LEU A 509 -6.16 13.66 -13.22
CA LEU A 509 -6.98 13.94 -12.05
C LEU A 509 -7.79 15.19 -12.31
N SER A 510 -9.09 15.17 -12.01
CA SER A 510 -9.97 16.33 -12.12
C SER A 510 -10.60 16.64 -10.77
N GLU A 511 -10.62 17.92 -10.42
CA GLU A 511 -11.24 18.43 -9.20
C GLU A 511 -10.78 17.65 -7.98
N GLY A 512 -9.47 17.47 -7.89
CA GLY A 512 -8.86 16.70 -6.80
C GLY A 512 -8.44 17.59 -5.64
N ASP A 513 -8.23 16.97 -4.48
CA ASP A 513 -7.73 17.64 -3.28
C ASP A 513 -6.22 17.54 -3.26
N ALA A 514 -5.55 18.68 -3.21
CA ALA A 514 -4.09 18.71 -3.26
C ALA A 514 -3.43 18.06 -2.04
N ARG A 515 -4.17 17.86 -0.93
CA ARG A 515 -3.64 17.15 0.22
C ARG A 515 -3.19 15.73 -0.13
N TYR A 516 -3.78 15.15 -1.17
CA TYR A 516 -3.47 13.79 -1.57
C TYR A 516 -2.41 13.71 -2.66
N THR A 517 -1.78 14.84 -3.01
CA THR A 517 -0.76 14.87 -4.05
C THR A 517 0.42 13.97 -3.71
N GLU A 518 0.79 13.92 -2.43
CA GLU A 518 1.96 13.15 -2.00
C GLU A 518 1.84 11.69 -2.40
N LYS A 519 0.66 11.10 -2.31
CA LYS A 519 0.54 9.68 -2.63
C LYS A 519 0.66 9.38 -4.12
N TYR A 520 0.56 10.40 -4.98
CA TYR A 520 0.71 10.21 -6.43
C TYR A 520 2.08 10.62 -6.94
N LEU A 521 2.99 10.99 -6.06
CA LEU A 521 4.37 11.24 -6.44
C LEU A 521 5.13 9.92 -6.45
N PRO A 522 5.75 9.56 -7.58
CA PRO A 522 6.46 8.28 -7.65
C PRO A 522 7.81 8.37 -6.95
N THR A 523 7.78 8.38 -5.62
CA THR A 523 8.95 8.67 -4.81
C THR A 523 9.99 7.58 -4.83
N LYS A 524 9.63 6.36 -5.26
CA LYS A 524 10.61 5.30 -5.41
C LYS A 524 11.28 5.29 -6.78
N SER A 525 10.83 6.15 -7.70
CA SER A 525 11.41 6.18 -9.03
C SER A 525 12.82 6.77 -8.99
N PRO A 526 13.80 6.16 -9.65
CA PRO A 526 15.15 6.75 -9.73
C PRO A 526 15.20 8.01 -10.58
N ALA A 527 14.16 8.33 -11.34
CA ALA A 527 14.13 9.55 -12.14
C ALA A 527 13.95 10.79 -11.27
N LEU A 528 13.45 10.67 -10.05
CA LEU A 528 13.30 11.79 -9.12
C LEU A 528 14.44 11.78 -8.12
N SER A 529 15.15 12.92 -7.97
CA SER A 529 16.22 13.01 -6.98
C SER A 529 15.65 12.95 -5.56
N PRO A 530 16.38 12.42 -4.58
CA PRO A 530 15.88 12.40 -3.20
C PRO A 530 15.57 13.79 -2.65
N ALA A 531 16.38 14.78 -2.97
CA ALA A 531 16.13 16.15 -2.52
C ALA A 531 14.83 16.70 -3.07
N LEU A 532 14.56 16.42 -4.36
CA LEU A 532 13.32 16.86 -4.98
C LEU A 532 12.12 16.14 -4.38
N VAL A 533 12.25 14.85 -4.11
CA VAL A 533 11.18 14.08 -3.48
C VAL A 533 10.85 14.67 -2.11
N ASP A 534 11.86 14.94 -1.29
CA ASP A 534 11.63 15.49 0.04
C ASP A 534 10.97 16.87 -0.05
N TRP A 535 11.41 17.68 -1.01
CA TRP A 535 10.83 19.02 -1.18
C TRP A 535 9.37 18.92 -1.63
N LEU A 536 9.07 18.04 -2.58
CA LEU A 536 7.70 17.88 -3.08
C LEU A 536 6.75 17.38 -2.01
N LYS A 537 7.24 16.51 -1.13
CA LYS A 537 6.39 15.98 -0.06
C LYS A 537 5.89 17.08 0.88
N ASP A 538 6.74 18.05 1.17
CA ASP A 538 6.41 19.10 2.12
C ASP A 538 5.86 20.36 1.47
N ALA A 539 6.01 20.50 0.17
CA ALA A 539 5.70 21.76 -0.50
C ALA A 539 4.20 21.98 -0.69
N ILE A 540 3.47 20.93 -1.03
CA ILE A 540 2.06 21.06 -1.35
C ILE A 540 1.24 20.65 -0.13
N ARG A 541 0.59 21.63 0.51
CA ARG A 541 -0.14 21.37 1.76
C ARG A 541 -1.65 21.31 1.57
N ALA A 542 -2.20 22.09 0.66
CA ALA A 542 -3.65 22.16 0.49
C ALA A 542 -3.97 22.77 -0.85
N GLY A 543 -5.24 22.69 -1.24
CA GLY A 543 -5.73 23.30 -2.46
C GLY A 543 -6.59 22.34 -3.25
N THR A 544 -7.09 22.83 -4.37
CA THR A 544 -7.86 22.03 -5.31
C THR A 544 -7.07 21.90 -6.61
N VAL A 545 -6.89 20.66 -7.04
CA VAL A 545 -6.28 20.38 -8.34
C VAL A 545 -7.41 20.34 -9.37
N GLU A 546 -7.52 21.39 -10.18
CA GLU A 546 -8.53 21.40 -11.22
C GLU A 546 -8.26 20.35 -12.26
N GLN A 547 -7.01 20.22 -12.67
CA GLN A 547 -6.52 19.19 -13.58
C GLN A 547 -5.14 18.77 -13.14
N GLY A 548 -4.90 17.47 -13.14
CA GLY A 548 -3.60 16.94 -12.85
C GLY A 548 -3.27 15.83 -13.81
N TYR A 549 -2.02 15.76 -14.25
CA TYR A 549 -1.56 14.73 -15.16
C TYR A 549 -0.22 14.20 -14.70
N PHE A 550 -0.07 12.89 -14.76
CA PHE A 550 1.19 12.22 -14.49
C PHE A 550 1.51 11.34 -15.68
N GLN A 551 2.76 11.37 -16.12
CA GLN A 551 3.25 10.53 -17.19
C GLN A 551 4.59 9.94 -16.80
N TYR A 552 4.71 8.63 -17.00
CA TYR A 552 5.98 7.92 -16.95
C TYR A 552 6.17 7.21 -18.26
N GLN A 553 7.37 7.27 -18.83
CA GLN A 553 7.68 6.58 -20.07
C GLN A 553 9.14 6.13 -20.01
N GLY A 554 9.34 4.84 -20.25
CA GLY A 554 10.70 4.35 -20.35
C GLY A 554 10.96 3.05 -19.65
N ALA A 555 12.21 2.78 -19.40
CA ALA A 555 12.71 1.53 -18.85
C ALA A 555 12.35 1.38 -17.38
N LEU A 556 12.07 0.14 -16.98
CA LEU A 556 11.74 -0.20 -15.60
C LEU A 556 12.93 -0.80 -14.85
N ASN A 557 13.96 -1.20 -15.53
CA ASN A 557 15.10 -1.88 -14.91
C ASN A 557 15.93 -0.89 -14.10
N LYS A 558 16.36 -1.30 -12.92
CA LYS A 558 17.11 -0.43 -12.02
C LYS A 558 18.45 0.02 -12.59
N GLY A 559 19.09 -0.82 -13.39
CA GLY A 559 20.35 -0.49 -13.97
C GLY A 559 20.31 0.33 -15.24
N ALA A 560 19.12 0.69 -15.72
CA ALA A 560 19.01 1.45 -16.97
C ALA A 560 19.48 2.88 -16.76
N PRO A 561 20.10 3.49 -17.78
CA PRO A 561 20.51 4.88 -17.66
C PRO A 561 19.32 5.84 -17.54
N ASP A 562 19.58 7.01 -16.97
CA ASP A 562 18.51 8.00 -16.77
C ASP A 562 17.89 8.43 -18.09
N SER A 563 18.65 8.41 -19.19
CA SER A 563 18.13 8.79 -20.50
C SER A 563 17.13 7.77 -21.05
N ALA A 564 17.02 6.60 -20.43
CA ALA A 564 16.10 5.56 -20.90
C ALA A 564 14.70 5.73 -20.35
N ARG A 565 14.46 6.75 -19.51
CA ARG A 565 13.14 6.95 -18.90
C ARG A 565 12.89 8.44 -18.67
N SER A 566 11.61 8.80 -18.58
CA SER A 566 11.24 10.16 -18.26
C SER A 566 9.96 10.16 -17.44
N ILE A 567 9.86 11.16 -16.56
CA ILE A 567 8.70 11.39 -15.71
C ILE A 567 8.24 12.82 -15.93
N SER A 568 6.94 12.99 -16.02
CA SER A 568 6.33 14.30 -16.13
C SER A 568 5.09 14.36 -15.27
N LEU A 569 4.95 15.45 -14.50
CA LEU A 569 3.79 15.72 -13.68
C LEU A 569 3.31 17.13 -13.98
N TYR A 570 2.02 17.29 -14.16
CA TYR A 570 1.42 18.60 -14.40
C TYR A 570 0.21 18.74 -13.51
N PHE A 571 0.12 19.87 -12.81
CA PHE A 571 -1.04 20.20 -11.99
C PHE A 571 -1.48 21.62 -12.27
N LYS A 572 -2.76 21.83 -12.51
CA LYS A 572 -3.38 23.13 -12.53
C LYS A 572 -4.17 23.26 -11.24
N VAL A 573 -3.83 24.25 -10.41
CA VAL A 573 -4.33 24.32 -9.05
C VAL A 573 -4.99 25.66 -8.77
N ARG A 574 -5.91 25.64 -7.82
CA ARG A 574 -6.50 26.85 -7.25
C ARG A 574 -6.58 26.70 -5.74
N ASP A 575 -6.61 27.82 -5.05
CA ASP A 575 -6.62 27.90 -3.58
C ASP A 575 -5.50 27.05 -2.97
N ALA A 576 -4.35 27.06 -3.62
CA ALA A 576 -3.23 26.22 -3.19
C ALA A 576 -2.49 26.84 -2.03
N GLU A 577 -2.08 25.98 -1.09
CA GLU A 577 -1.16 26.35 -0.03
C GLU A 577 0.16 25.65 -0.29
N LEU A 578 1.21 26.43 -0.58
CA LEU A 578 2.50 25.89 -0.93
C LEU A 578 3.54 26.34 0.06
N ALA A 579 4.21 25.41 0.72
CA ALA A 579 5.31 25.69 1.64
C ALA A 579 6.61 25.35 0.91
N PHE A 580 7.26 26.37 0.34
CA PHE A 580 8.41 26.13 -0.51
C PHE A 580 9.70 25.92 0.27
N GLN A 581 9.74 26.30 1.56
CA GLN A 581 10.95 26.09 2.36
C GLN A 581 10.60 26.18 3.86
N PRO A 582 11.17 25.34 4.73
CA PRO A 582 10.90 25.44 6.16
C PRO A 582 11.32 26.80 6.72
N GLY A 583 10.48 27.38 7.57
CA GLY A 583 10.73 28.67 8.17
C GLY A 583 10.25 29.85 7.36
N TRP A 584 9.90 29.64 6.09
CA TRP A 584 9.35 30.68 5.27
C TRP A 584 7.82 30.69 5.35
N PRO A 585 7.19 31.84 5.24
CA PRO A 585 5.73 31.85 5.16
C PRO A 585 5.22 31.08 3.96
N ALA A 586 4.15 30.32 4.15
CA ALA A 586 3.57 29.56 3.06
C ALA A 586 2.81 30.47 2.11
N LEU A 587 2.87 30.15 0.83
CA LEU A 587 2.01 30.78 -0.16
C LEU A 587 0.60 30.24 0.00
N GLN A 588 -0.40 31.08 0.04
CA GLN A 588 -1.79 30.72 0.21
C GLN A 588 -2.62 31.25 -0.94
N GLN A 589 -3.77 30.60 -1.15
CA GLN A 589 -4.71 30.99 -2.20
C GLN A 589 -4.04 31.06 -3.57
N GLY A 590 -3.11 30.13 -3.81
CA GLY A 590 -2.39 30.09 -5.08
C GLY A 590 -3.22 29.57 -6.21
N ARG A 591 -3.05 30.13 -7.38
CA ARG A 591 -3.70 29.70 -8.61
C ARG A 591 -2.66 29.65 -9.70
N GLY A 592 -2.46 28.46 -10.25
CA GLY A 592 -1.41 28.31 -11.24
C GLY A 592 -1.19 26.90 -11.67
N GLU A 593 -0.01 26.65 -12.18
CA GLU A 593 0.38 25.36 -12.75
C GLU A 593 1.71 24.89 -12.18
N VAL A 594 1.81 23.58 -11.97
CA VAL A 594 3.06 22.94 -11.57
C VAL A 594 3.40 21.90 -12.61
N LEU A 595 4.62 21.94 -13.14
CA LEU A 595 5.12 20.97 -14.10
C LEU A 595 6.42 20.39 -13.58
N VAL A 596 6.44 19.07 -13.44
CA VAL A 596 7.64 18.33 -13.04
C VAL A 596 8.06 17.49 -14.23
N GLU A 597 9.31 17.66 -14.67
CA GLU A 597 9.87 16.85 -15.76
C GLU A 597 11.19 16.26 -15.28
N ASP A 598 11.21 14.93 -15.19
CA ASP A 598 12.36 14.21 -14.66
C ASP A 598 12.75 14.75 -13.28
N SER A 599 13.95 15.27 -13.08
CA SER A 599 14.34 15.85 -11.80
C SER A 599 14.10 17.34 -11.72
N GLY A 600 13.49 17.94 -12.72
CA GLY A 600 13.24 19.36 -12.74
C GLY A 600 11.80 19.70 -12.44
N VAL A 601 11.59 20.88 -11.85
CA VAL A 601 10.26 21.34 -11.50
C VAL A 601 10.11 22.77 -12.02
N ARG A 602 8.94 23.05 -12.59
CA ARG A 602 8.57 24.41 -13.01
C ARG A 602 7.17 24.72 -12.49
N VAL A 603 7.07 25.80 -11.76
CA VAL A 603 5.80 26.26 -11.21
C VAL A 603 5.49 27.63 -11.81
N ARG A 604 4.28 27.80 -12.32
CA ARG A 604 3.77 29.11 -12.76
C ARG A 604 2.55 29.43 -11.94
N LEU A 605 2.62 30.48 -11.17
CA LEU A 605 1.49 30.96 -10.38
C LEU A 605 0.99 32.25 -11.01
N ALA A 606 -0.26 32.24 -11.41
CA ALA A 606 -0.89 33.48 -11.90
C ALA A 606 -1.13 34.38 -10.70
N GLU A 607 -1.47 33.85 -9.55
CA GLU A 607 -1.86 34.66 -8.40
C GLU A 607 -1.71 33.85 -7.14
N GLY A 608 -1.39 34.55 -6.04
CA GLY A 608 -1.30 33.92 -4.73
C GLY A 608 -1.13 34.96 -3.67
N ARG A 609 -0.98 34.51 -2.43
CA ARG A 609 -0.81 35.42 -1.29
C ARG A 609 0.26 34.88 -0.34
N ILE A 610 1.21 35.74 0.01
CA ILE A 610 2.17 35.44 1.06
C ILE A 610 1.94 36.47 2.16
N LEU A 611 1.60 36.01 3.39
CA LEU A 611 1.12 36.87 4.46
C LEU A 611 -0.12 37.63 3.96
N ASP A 612 -0.05 38.94 3.88
CA ASP A 612 -1.15 39.76 3.35
C ASP A 612 -0.80 40.34 1.98
N SER A 613 0.28 39.90 1.38
CA SER A 613 0.76 40.43 0.09
C SER A 613 0.27 39.56 -1.05
N ARG A 614 -0.10 40.21 -2.12
CA ARG A 614 -0.51 39.53 -3.34
C ARG A 614 0.73 39.30 -4.23
N VAL A 615 0.93 38.05 -4.62
CA VAL A 615 2.00 37.70 -5.56
C VAL A 615 1.35 37.23 -6.85
N TYR A 616 1.97 37.60 -7.97
CA TYR A 616 1.41 37.23 -9.26
C TYR A 616 2.53 37.07 -10.29
N ASP A 617 2.20 36.36 -11.38
CA ASP A 617 3.18 36.03 -12.42
C ASP A 617 4.43 35.43 -11.85
N VAL A 618 4.26 34.48 -10.93
CA VAL A 618 5.36 33.83 -10.26
C VAL A 618 5.78 32.61 -11.05
N THR A 619 7.09 32.44 -11.26
CA THR A 619 7.66 31.20 -11.78
C THR A 619 8.66 30.66 -10.76
N ALA A 620 8.60 29.36 -10.55
CA ALA A 620 9.56 28.68 -9.70
C ALA A 620 10.11 27.49 -10.48
N GLU A 621 11.42 27.34 -10.45
CA GLU A 621 12.05 26.27 -11.20
C GLU A 621 13.11 25.57 -10.35
N VAL A 622 13.13 24.22 -10.47
CA VAL A 622 14.24 23.42 -10.01
C VAL A 622 14.77 22.71 -11.26
N ALA A 623 15.96 23.05 -11.67
CA ALA A 623 16.56 22.47 -12.87
C ALA A 623 17.13 21.09 -12.53
N HIS A 624 17.13 20.22 -13.52
CA HIS A 624 17.75 18.93 -13.39
C HIS A 624 19.27 19.09 -13.19
N VAL A 625 19.82 18.41 -12.18
CA VAL A 625 21.27 18.46 -11.92
C VAL A 625 21.80 17.05 -11.87
N GLY A 626 23.08 16.92 -12.12
CA GLY A 626 23.74 15.62 -12.07
C GLY A 626 23.83 15.09 -10.66
N SER A 627 24.17 13.80 -10.54
CA SER A 627 24.31 13.20 -9.23
C SER A 627 25.47 13.86 -8.47
N GLY A 628 25.25 14.10 -7.17
CA GLY A 628 26.23 14.77 -6.32
C GLY A 628 26.12 16.28 -6.30
N GLN A 629 25.29 16.88 -7.14
CA GLN A 629 25.06 18.32 -7.15
C GLN A 629 23.77 18.62 -6.38
N VAL A 630 23.75 19.78 -5.69
CA VAL A 630 22.59 20.20 -4.94
C VAL A 630 21.63 20.95 -5.87
N PRO A 631 20.39 20.51 -6.00
CA PRO A 631 19.43 21.24 -6.83
C PRO A 631 19.13 22.60 -6.23
N GLN A 632 18.87 23.56 -7.12
CA GLN A 632 18.55 24.94 -6.73
C GLN A 632 17.11 25.24 -7.11
N LEU A 633 16.34 25.76 -6.15
CA LEU A 633 15.00 26.27 -6.43
C LEU A 633 15.11 27.75 -6.74
N ALA A 634 14.73 28.14 -7.95
CA ALA A 634 14.77 29.53 -8.40
C ALA A 634 13.32 30.03 -8.52
N ILE A 635 13.02 31.10 -7.81
CA ILE A 635 11.67 31.66 -7.80
C ILE A 635 11.74 33.09 -8.29
N LYS A 636 10.94 33.45 -9.26
CA LYS A 636 10.81 34.82 -9.76
C LYS A 636 9.34 35.18 -9.82
N GLY A 637 9.00 36.37 -9.39
CA GLY A 637 7.61 36.76 -9.42
C GLY A 637 7.41 38.25 -9.14
N GLN A 638 6.20 38.70 -9.25
CA GLN A 638 5.79 40.05 -8.95
C GLN A 638 5.03 40.08 -7.65
N VAL A 639 5.14 41.13 -6.92
CA VAL A 639 4.45 41.25 -5.63
C VAL A 639 3.82 42.62 -5.49
N SER A 640 2.59 42.63 -5.00
CA SER A 640 1.92 43.83 -4.59
C SER A 640 1.70 43.72 -3.10
N SER A 641 2.46 44.49 -2.32
CA SER A 641 2.61 44.28 -0.89
C SER A 641 2.39 45.56 -0.15
N SER A 642 2.68 45.50 1.15
CA SER A 642 2.70 46.66 2.02
C SER A 642 4.01 46.66 2.79
N LEU A 643 4.40 47.81 3.30
CA LEU A 643 5.62 47.87 4.07
C LEU A 643 5.57 46.98 5.32
N PRO A 644 4.42 46.90 6.04
CA PRO A 644 4.38 45.98 7.19
C PRO A 644 4.65 44.54 6.81
N ASP A 645 4.11 44.08 5.70
CA ASP A 645 4.34 42.72 5.24
C ASP A 645 5.79 42.48 4.83
N ALA A 646 6.38 43.45 4.11
CA ALA A 646 7.78 43.30 3.72
C ALA A 646 8.69 43.23 4.94
N LEU A 647 8.44 44.05 5.93
CA LEU A 647 9.23 44.04 7.17
C LEU A 647 9.02 42.74 7.93
N ARG A 648 7.78 42.23 7.96
CA ARG A 648 7.50 40.97 8.63
C ARG A 648 8.26 39.84 7.98
N LEU A 649 8.29 39.81 6.63
CA LEU A 649 9.06 38.80 5.94
C LEU A 649 10.55 38.88 6.26
N LEU A 650 11.12 40.11 6.26
CA LEU A 650 12.53 40.28 6.60
C LEU A 650 12.84 39.89 8.03
N GLN A 651 11.88 40.06 8.95
CA GLN A 651 12.09 39.75 10.35
C GLN A 651 11.94 38.26 10.65
N GLU A 652 11.08 37.54 9.91
CA GLU A 652 10.72 36.18 10.25
C GLU A 652 11.37 35.12 9.33
N ALA A 653 11.67 35.45 8.05
CA ALA A 653 12.26 34.47 7.14
C ALA A 653 13.69 34.14 7.54
N PRO A 654 14.14 32.92 7.29
CA PRO A 654 15.51 32.51 7.66
C PRO A 654 16.54 32.94 6.62
N ILE A 655 16.67 34.26 6.43
CA ILE A 655 17.60 34.82 5.43
C ILE A 655 18.66 35.73 6.09
N GLY A 656 18.76 35.72 7.43
CA GLY A 656 19.78 36.44 8.12
C GLY A 656 19.50 37.92 8.36
N THR A 657 18.25 38.33 8.16
CA THR A 657 17.88 39.74 8.28
C THR A 657 17.05 40.06 9.49
N GLY A 658 16.72 39.05 10.30
CA GLY A 658 15.81 39.29 11.44
C GLY A 658 16.32 40.27 12.46
N GLU A 659 17.62 40.22 12.78
CA GLU A 659 18.20 41.15 13.75
C GLU A 659 18.36 42.55 13.19
N THR A 660 18.71 42.64 11.92
CA THR A 660 18.93 43.95 11.29
C THR A 660 17.65 44.78 11.27
N PHE A 661 16.54 44.17 10.98
CA PHE A 661 15.26 44.87 10.81
C PHE A 661 14.32 44.69 11.98
N ALA A 662 14.82 44.17 13.10
CA ALA A 662 14.00 43.99 14.29
C ALA A 662 13.50 45.35 14.79
N GLY A 663 12.20 45.45 15.07
CA GLY A 663 11.60 46.64 15.55
C GLY A 663 11.24 47.70 14.51
N TRP A 664 11.62 47.47 13.25
CA TRP A 664 11.20 48.39 12.20
C TRP A 664 9.70 48.23 11.95
N GLN A 665 9.02 49.34 11.74
CA GLN A 665 7.59 49.38 11.49
C GLN A 665 7.31 50.34 10.33
N GLY A 666 6.20 50.14 9.69
CA GLY A 666 5.87 51.01 8.60
C GLY A 666 4.46 50.88 8.08
N GLN A 667 4.08 51.71 7.18
CA GLN A 667 2.81 51.73 6.47
C GLN A 667 3.07 52.11 5.02
N GLY A 668 2.14 51.71 4.16
CA GLY A 668 2.24 52.08 2.76
C GLY A 668 2.32 50.88 1.85
N GLU A 669 2.05 51.11 0.59
CA GLU A 669 2.00 50.08 -0.43
C GLU A 669 3.34 49.97 -1.17
N LEU A 670 3.71 48.77 -1.47
CA LEU A 670 4.94 48.44 -2.21
C LEU A 670 4.59 47.56 -3.39
N ASP A 671 5.21 47.84 -4.53
CA ASP A 671 5.16 46.96 -5.69
C ASP A 671 6.58 46.48 -5.99
N GLY A 672 6.70 45.21 -6.34
CA GLY A 672 8.03 44.74 -6.57
C GLY A 672 8.11 43.44 -7.31
N ALA A 673 9.32 42.95 -7.40
CA ALA A 673 9.66 41.70 -8.05
C ALA A 673 10.57 40.92 -7.12
N LEU A 674 10.31 39.61 -7.06
CA LEU A 674 11.07 38.68 -6.23
C LEU A 674 11.97 37.84 -7.09
N ASP A 675 13.18 37.56 -6.61
CA ASP A 675 14.10 36.62 -7.24
C ASP A 675 14.78 35.86 -6.12
N LEU A 676 14.37 34.60 -5.91
CA LEU A 676 14.91 33.78 -4.84
C LEU A 676 15.68 32.60 -5.45
N GLN A 677 16.80 32.25 -4.79
CA GLN A 677 17.60 31.09 -5.12
C GLN A 677 17.77 30.30 -3.84
N ILE A 678 17.13 29.13 -3.78
CA ILE A 678 17.09 28.34 -2.53
C ILE A 678 17.70 26.98 -2.82
N PRO A 679 18.84 26.61 -2.18
CA PRO A 679 19.37 25.25 -2.34
C PRO A 679 18.44 24.25 -1.68
N LEU A 680 18.19 23.15 -2.35
CA LEU A 680 17.39 22.06 -1.79
C LEU A 680 18.33 21.08 -1.09
N GLY A 681 18.95 21.53 -0.02
CA GLY A 681 19.93 20.79 0.75
C GLY A 681 20.74 21.77 1.56
N LYS A 682 22.02 21.47 1.76
CA LYS A 682 22.89 22.37 2.48
C LYS A 682 23.24 23.58 1.62
N GLY A 683 23.16 24.74 2.19
CA GLY A 683 23.46 25.97 1.51
C GLY A 683 22.61 27.12 2.03
N THR A 684 22.98 28.32 1.65
CA THR A 684 22.32 29.54 2.12
C THR A 684 21.41 30.06 1.00
N PRO A 685 20.12 30.32 1.31
CA PRO A 685 19.24 30.92 0.31
C PRO A 685 19.71 32.34 -0.07
N ARG A 686 19.53 32.71 -1.30
CA ARG A 686 19.75 34.06 -1.79
C ARG A 686 18.41 34.65 -2.22
N VAL A 687 18.06 35.81 -1.65
CA VAL A 687 16.83 36.49 -1.95
C VAL A 687 17.19 37.86 -2.53
N VAL A 688 16.67 38.18 -3.69
CA VAL A 688 16.78 39.50 -4.27
C VAL A 688 15.37 40.02 -4.49
N VAL A 689 15.06 41.17 -3.87
CA VAL A 689 13.73 41.78 -4.00
C VAL A 689 13.92 43.20 -4.57
N ASP A 690 13.35 43.43 -5.71
CA ASP A 690 13.25 44.79 -6.23
C ASP A 690 11.86 45.31 -5.93
N PHE A 691 11.80 46.47 -5.28
CA PHE A 691 10.50 47.01 -4.89
C PHE A 691 10.52 48.51 -5.02
N ALA A 692 9.34 49.07 -5.17
CA ALA A 692 9.14 50.50 -5.36
C ALA A 692 8.04 50.96 -4.42
N SER A 693 8.24 52.15 -3.94
CA SER A 693 7.26 52.82 -3.07
C SER A 693 6.98 54.18 -3.65
N SER A 694 5.74 54.63 -3.52
CA SER A 694 5.38 56.00 -3.92
C SER A 694 4.98 56.86 -2.73
N ASP A 695 4.47 56.23 -1.64
CA ASP A 695 4.06 57.02 -0.47
C ASP A 695 3.99 56.05 0.72
N ALA A 696 5.13 55.78 1.28
CA ALA A 696 5.22 54.90 2.46
C ALA A 696 5.70 55.64 3.66
N ALA A 697 5.43 55.09 4.82
CA ALA A 697 5.93 55.62 6.10
C ALA A 697 6.74 54.52 6.75
N LEU A 698 7.96 54.83 7.15
CA LEU A 698 8.86 53.86 7.76
C LEU A 698 9.32 54.43 9.10
N GLN A 699 9.23 53.62 10.14
CA GLN A 699 9.67 54.00 11.45
C GLN A 699 10.77 53.06 11.93
N ILE A 700 11.94 53.57 12.19
CA ILE A 700 13.08 52.85 12.69
C ILE A 700 13.14 53.08 14.19
N THR A 701 13.26 52.02 15.02
CA THR A 701 13.22 52.17 16.45
C THR A 701 14.55 52.61 17.01
N GLU A 702 15.65 52.23 16.40
CA GLU A 702 16.96 52.67 16.84
C GLU A 702 17.85 53.00 15.64
N PRO A 703 18.16 54.29 15.43
CA PRO A 703 17.62 55.43 16.13
C PRO A 703 16.16 55.62 15.82
N ALA A 704 15.42 56.34 16.60
CA ALA A 704 13.98 56.55 16.43
C ALA A 704 13.74 57.56 15.32
N LEU A 705 13.81 57.11 14.09
CA LEU A 705 13.62 57.93 12.92
C LEU A 705 12.30 57.58 12.25
N ALA A 706 11.50 58.58 11.98
CA ALA A 706 10.21 58.37 11.29
C ALA A 706 10.24 59.05 9.92
N PHE A 707 10.31 58.26 8.86
CA PHE A 707 10.28 58.74 7.50
C PHE A 707 8.86 58.72 6.98
N GLU A 708 8.44 59.78 6.38
CA GLU A 708 7.11 59.89 5.79
C GLU A 708 7.24 60.17 4.29
N ARG A 709 6.20 59.77 3.52
CA ARG A 709 6.16 59.93 2.07
C ARG A 709 7.40 59.38 1.41
N LEU A 710 7.78 58.18 1.88
CA LEU A 710 8.95 57.52 1.35
C LEU A 710 8.67 57.00 -0.02
N SER A 711 9.51 57.38 -1.01
CA SER A 711 9.37 56.94 -2.38
C SER A 711 10.75 56.59 -2.92
N GLY A 712 10.73 55.65 -3.88
CA GLY A 712 11.97 55.23 -4.52
C GLY A 712 11.90 53.81 -5.01
N ARG A 713 12.97 53.43 -5.65
CA ARG A 713 13.15 52.07 -6.14
C ARG A 713 14.28 51.45 -5.37
N PHE A 714 13.99 50.30 -4.75
CA PHE A 714 14.90 49.65 -3.82
C PHE A 714 15.18 48.24 -4.30
N ARG A 715 16.38 47.76 -4.00
CA ARG A 715 16.75 46.36 -4.16
C ARG A 715 17.32 45.85 -2.86
N TYR A 716 16.76 44.73 -2.38
CA TYR A 716 17.33 44.02 -1.26
C TYR A 716 17.91 42.72 -1.73
N ASP A 717 19.17 42.47 -1.41
CA ASP A 717 19.90 41.26 -1.80
C ASP A 717 20.50 40.67 -0.55
N THR A 718 20.11 39.43 -0.18
CA THR A 718 20.63 38.81 1.02
C THR A 718 22.13 38.56 0.98
N ALA A 719 22.72 38.53 -0.22
CA ALA A 719 24.17 38.41 -0.35
C ALA A 719 24.88 39.73 -0.12
N ARG A 720 24.22 40.86 -0.37
CA ARG A 720 24.89 42.13 -0.29
C ARG A 720 24.19 43.14 0.64
N GLY A 721 22.87 43.22 0.59
CA GLY A 721 22.12 44.17 1.42
C GLY A 721 21.16 45.01 0.59
N LEU A 722 20.72 46.12 1.19
CA LEU A 722 19.76 47.04 0.59
C LEU A 722 20.47 48.10 -0.27
N SER A 723 19.96 48.35 -1.46
CA SER A 723 20.48 49.41 -2.31
C SER A 723 19.33 50.17 -2.98
N ALA A 724 19.56 51.42 -3.23
CA ALA A 724 18.59 52.29 -3.94
C ALA A 724 19.38 53.49 -4.46
N ASP A 725 19.18 53.82 -5.74
CA ASP A 725 19.90 54.92 -6.37
C ASP A 725 19.38 56.27 -5.90
N GLU A 726 18.06 56.38 -5.68
CA GLU A 726 17.49 57.64 -5.28
C GLU A 726 16.29 57.38 -4.39
N ILE A 727 16.34 57.93 -3.18
CA ILE A 727 15.29 57.82 -2.19
C ILE A 727 14.79 59.23 -1.88
N GLN A 728 13.48 59.43 -1.88
CA GLN A 728 12.87 60.65 -1.45
C GLN A 728 11.92 60.38 -0.29
N ALA A 729 11.96 61.23 0.69
CA ALA A 729 11.13 61.03 1.86
C ALA A 729 11.00 62.37 2.60
N ARG A 730 10.27 62.37 3.67
CA ARG A 730 10.24 63.50 4.64
C ARG A 730 10.71 62.99 5.99
N LEU A 731 11.63 63.68 6.57
CA LEU A 731 12.13 63.39 7.89
C LEU A 731 12.10 64.68 8.69
N PHE A 732 11.53 64.61 9.89
CA PHE A 732 11.33 65.80 10.73
C PHE A 732 10.51 66.89 10.04
N GLY A 733 9.54 66.45 9.21
CA GLY A 733 8.65 67.38 8.50
C GLY A 733 9.22 68.03 7.27
N ARG A 734 10.43 67.70 6.87
CA ARG A 734 11.07 68.30 5.70
C ARG A 734 11.60 67.28 4.75
N ALA A 735 11.75 67.68 3.48
CA ALA A 735 12.20 66.79 2.45
C ALA A 735 13.61 66.29 2.72
N VAL A 736 13.83 64.98 2.45
CA VAL A 736 15.13 64.36 2.52
C VAL A 736 15.35 63.52 1.27
N ASN A 737 16.55 63.55 0.73
CA ASN A 737 16.96 62.76 -0.40
C ASN A 737 18.07 61.85 0.01
N GLY A 738 18.09 60.67 -0.51
CA GLY A 738 19.12 59.74 -0.15
C GLY A 738 19.31 58.63 -1.15
N LYS A 739 20.17 57.72 -0.76
CA LYS A 739 20.44 56.51 -1.52
C LYS A 739 20.87 55.42 -0.56
N ALA A 740 20.83 54.23 -1.01
CA ALA A 740 21.30 53.06 -0.23
C ALA A 740 22.30 52.30 -1.07
N ILE A 741 23.33 51.81 -0.45
CA ILE A 741 24.42 51.07 -1.07
C ILE A 741 24.57 49.75 -0.33
N ALA A 742 24.50 48.66 -1.06
CA ALA A 742 24.72 47.30 -0.47
C ALA A 742 26.21 47.08 -0.30
N THR A 743 26.63 46.71 0.89
CA THR A 743 28.05 46.59 1.25
C THR A 743 28.40 45.20 1.79
N GLY A 744 27.47 44.28 1.89
CA GLY A 744 27.69 42.99 2.50
C GLY A 744 28.25 41.95 1.55
N SER A 745 28.37 40.73 2.05
CA SER A 745 28.83 39.58 1.32
C SER A 745 27.88 38.40 1.56
N VAL A 746 28.13 37.28 0.90
CA VAL A 746 27.25 36.13 0.98
C VAL A 746 27.08 35.69 2.42
N GLY A 747 25.83 35.57 2.87
CA GLY A 747 25.51 35.19 4.24
C GLY A 747 25.58 36.31 5.27
N LYS A 748 26.11 37.48 4.88
CA LYS A 748 26.22 38.62 5.79
C LYS A 748 25.78 39.89 5.05
N PRO A 749 24.46 40.06 4.84
CA PRO A 749 24.00 41.26 4.14
C PRO A 749 24.25 42.50 5.00
N ALA A 750 24.65 43.57 4.35
CA ALA A 750 24.89 44.86 5.02
C ALA A 750 24.57 45.98 4.03
N SER A 751 24.14 47.11 4.61
CA SER A 751 23.68 48.23 3.77
C SER A 751 24.18 49.51 4.38
N ARG A 752 24.42 50.49 3.54
CA ARG A 752 24.74 51.85 3.95
C ARG A 752 23.73 52.77 3.33
N ILE A 753 22.92 53.41 4.18
CA ILE A 753 21.91 54.35 3.73
C ILE A 753 22.49 55.76 3.95
N GLU A 754 22.50 56.54 2.86
CA GLU A 754 22.97 57.92 2.93
C GLU A 754 21.79 58.82 2.59
N ALA A 755 21.60 59.85 3.42
CA ALA A 755 20.49 60.79 3.22
C ALA A 755 20.96 62.20 3.46
N ARG A 756 20.32 63.10 2.78
CA ARG A 756 20.69 64.50 2.86
C ARG A 756 19.40 65.33 2.98
N GLY A 757 19.39 66.21 3.97
CA GLY A 757 18.24 67.04 4.22
C GLY A 757 18.53 68.16 5.14
N SER A 758 17.49 68.83 5.60
CA SER A 758 17.60 69.88 6.62
C SER A 758 16.53 69.61 7.69
N VAL A 759 16.80 70.10 8.88
CA VAL A 759 15.88 69.95 9.99
C VAL A 759 15.86 71.22 10.80
N ALA A 760 14.67 71.66 11.23
CA ALA A 760 14.55 72.72 12.18
C ALA A 760 15.03 72.21 13.54
N LEU A 761 15.54 73.15 14.39
CA LEU A 761 16.12 72.76 15.69
C LEU A 761 15.09 72.11 16.62
N LYS A 762 13.86 72.61 16.63
CA LYS A 762 12.86 72.13 17.56
C LYS A 762 12.50 70.63 17.32
N PRO A 763 12.22 70.21 16.11
CA PRO A 763 12.01 68.74 15.90
C PRO A 763 13.24 67.92 16.22
N LEU A 764 14.42 68.43 15.96
CA LEU A 764 15.66 67.71 16.29
C LEU A 764 15.81 67.54 17.79
N LEU A 765 15.51 68.60 18.58
CA LEU A 765 15.58 68.49 20.02
C LEU A 765 14.53 67.52 20.58
N GLU A 766 13.36 67.49 20.00
CA GLU A 766 12.33 66.50 20.37
C GLU A 766 12.82 65.07 20.08
N TRP A 767 13.47 64.88 18.97
CA TRP A 767 14.03 63.56 18.66
C TRP A 767 15.10 63.14 19.66
N LEU A 768 15.96 64.08 20.08
CA LEU A 768 17.00 63.84 21.04
C LEU A 768 16.48 63.80 22.49
N ASP A 769 15.19 64.00 22.68
CA ASP A 769 14.53 64.03 23.99
C ASP A 769 15.13 65.11 24.90
N VAL A 770 15.51 66.28 24.33
CA VAL A 770 15.96 67.39 25.07
C VAL A 770 14.74 68.26 25.34
N LYS A 771 14.33 68.31 26.62
CA LYS A 771 13.12 69.02 27.01
C LYS A 771 13.41 70.46 27.54
N GLN A 772 14.66 70.75 27.67
CA GLN A 772 15.05 72.04 28.22
C GLN A 772 15.26 73.09 27.16
N PRO A 773 15.04 74.32 27.42
CA PRO A 773 15.39 75.32 26.45
C PRO A 773 16.87 75.30 26.12
N VAL A 774 17.19 75.41 24.87
CA VAL A 774 18.54 75.38 24.34
C VAL A 774 18.89 76.78 23.80
N PRO A 775 20.15 77.26 24.10
CA PRO A 775 20.51 78.57 23.53
C PRO A 775 20.90 78.52 22.07
N ALA A 776 19.94 78.03 21.22
CA ALA A 776 20.16 77.92 19.84
C ALA A 776 18.82 77.99 19.15
N SER A 777 18.84 78.43 17.88
CA SER A 777 17.61 78.55 17.10
C SER A 777 17.99 78.48 15.60
N GLY A 778 16.97 78.09 14.82
CA GLY A 778 17.14 78.03 13.37
C GLY A 778 17.01 76.62 12.85
N GLU A 779 17.67 76.35 11.77
CA GLU A 779 17.67 75.09 11.14
C GLU A 779 19.07 74.67 10.65
N LEU A 780 19.26 73.37 10.42
CA LEU A 780 20.59 72.95 10.02
C LEU A 780 20.47 71.94 8.94
N PRO A 781 21.41 71.94 8.01
CA PRO A 781 21.49 70.87 7.01
C PRO A 781 22.17 69.65 7.66
N TYR A 782 21.86 68.50 7.16
CA TYR A 782 22.54 67.30 7.68
C TYR A 782 22.76 66.32 6.52
N GLN A 783 23.75 65.46 6.70
CA GLN A 783 23.97 64.28 5.93
C GLN A 783 23.96 63.11 6.90
N LEU A 784 23.06 62.21 6.63
CA LEU A 784 22.88 61.05 7.52
C LEU A 784 23.43 59.80 6.85
N ARG A 785 24.19 59.02 7.55
CA ARG A 785 24.73 57.74 7.06
C ARG A 785 24.36 56.69 8.10
N LEU A 786 23.57 55.71 7.66
CA LEU A 786 23.15 54.63 8.48
C LEU A 786 23.74 53.34 7.91
N GLU A 787 24.57 52.68 8.70
CA GLU A 787 25.15 51.40 8.32
C GLU A 787 24.43 50.32 9.09
N LEU A 788 23.82 49.36 8.31
CA LEU A 788 23.02 48.28 8.84
C LEU A 788 23.70 46.95 8.56
N ALA A 789 23.97 46.18 9.60
CA ALA A 789 24.51 44.87 9.50
C ALA A 789 24.05 44.07 10.74
N ALA A 790 24.12 42.75 10.66
CA ALA A 790 23.60 41.93 11.73
C ALA A 790 24.39 42.11 13.03
N GLU A 791 25.67 42.31 12.94
CA GLU A 791 26.52 42.37 14.12
C GLU A 791 27.01 43.79 14.47
N SER A 792 26.94 44.73 13.53
CA SER A 792 27.43 46.07 13.77
C SER A 792 26.63 47.07 12.95
N SER A 793 25.76 47.79 13.61
CA SER A 793 24.99 48.84 12.94
C SER A 793 25.32 50.17 13.63
N GLN A 794 25.49 51.23 12.82
CA GLN A 794 25.79 52.52 13.37
C GLN A 794 25.18 53.62 12.53
N LEU A 795 24.96 54.77 13.19
CA LEU A 795 24.43 55.94 12.58
C LEU A 795 25.47 57.06 12.65
N GLN A 796 25.69 57.77 11.54
CA GLN A 796 26.54 58.93 11.52
C GLN A 796 25.76 60.09 10.93
N ILE A 797 25.79 61.23 11.59
CA ILE A 797 25.13 62.45 11.09
C ILE A 797 26.21 63.53 11.04
N ASP A 798 26.36 64.16 9.87
CA ASP A 798 27.27 65.27 9.64
C ASP A 798 26.47 66.51 9.30
N SER A 799 26.94 67.63 9.80
CA SER A 799 26.26 68.87 9.52
C SER A 799 27.30 70.00 9.49
N SER A 800 27.09 70.96 8.64
CA SER A 800 27.88 72.15 8.64
C SER A 800 27.35 73.21 9.66
N LEU A 801 26.17 72.95 10.19
CA LEU A 801 25.45 73.81 11.11
C LEU A 801 25.14 75.15 10.48
N GLN A 802 25.26 75.32 9.15
CA GLN A 802 24.99 76.57 8.49
C GLN A 802 23.49 76.82 8.47
N GLY A 803 23.03 77.90 9.08
CA GLY A 803 21.59 78.09 9.24
C GLY A 803 21.17 77.98 10.71
N LEU A 804 22.05 77.52 11.55
CA LEU A 804 21.79 77.39 13.00
C LEU A 804 22.51 78.53 13.74
N ARG A 805 21.78 79.17 14.57
CA ARG A 805 22.34 80.23 15.45
C ARG A 805 22.53 79.64 16.86
N ILE A 806 23.71 79.82 17.39
CA ILE A 806 24.02 79.38 18.74
C ILE A 806 24.30 80.60 19.60
N ASP A 807 23.50 80.87 20.62
CA ASP A 807 23.58 82.00 21.50
C ASP A 807 24.35 81.61 22.70
N LEU A 808 25.61 81.32 22.55
CA LEU A 808 26.53 81.02 23.66
C LEU A 808 27.67 82.01 23.62
N PRO A 809 28.30 82.21 24.74
CA PRO A 809 29.52 83.05 24.79
C PRO A 809 30.65 82.39 23.99
N ALA A 810 31.61 83.22 23.55
CA ALA A 810 32.77 82.72 22.87
C ALA A 810 33.41 81.60 23.69
N PRO A 811 33.99 80.52 23.09
CA PRO A 811 34.13 80.30 21.64
C PRO A 811 33.00 79.57 21.03
N PHE A 812 31.92 79.27 21.81
CA PHE A 812 30.86 78.39 21.36
C PHE A 812 29.74 79.05 20.58
N GLY A 813 29.62 80.36 20.68
CA GLY A 813 28.60 81.10 19.98
C GLY A 813 28.83 81.03 18.48
N LYS A 814 27.73 81.13 17.72
CA LYS A 814 27.79 80.95 16.26
C LYS A 814 26.68 81.77 15.60
N ALA A 815 27.00 82.54 14.58
CA ALA A 815 26.02 83.22 13.75
C ALA A 815 25.43 82.27 12.77
N VAL A 816 24.27 82.65 12.21
CA VAL A 816 23.49 81.80 11.28
C VAL A 816 24.31 81.36 10.08
N SER A 817 25.09 82.23 9.54
CA SER A 817 25.81 81.94 8.27
C SER A 817 27.18 81.29 8.48
N VAL A 818 27.63 81.12 9.71
CA VAL A 818 28.96 80.53 10.00
C VAL A 818 28.87 79.03 9.86
N ARG A 819 29.91 78.47 9.32
CA ARG A 819 29.98 77.01 9.11
C ARG A 819 30.83 76.38 10.24
N ARG A 820 30.33 75.32 10.85
CA ARG A 820 31.04 74.52 11.82
C ARG A 820 30.76 73.08 11.52
N ASP A 821 31.70 72.37 11.03
CA ASP A 821 31.52 70.95 10.66
C ASP A 821 31.43 70.12 11.95
N SER A 822 30.28 69.41 12.06
CA SER A 822 29.98 68.59 13.23
C SER A 822 29.58 67.24 12.83
N THR A 823 29.92 66.24 13.67
CA THR A 823 29.62 64.86 13.34
C THR A 823 29.12 64.17 14.62
N LEU A 824 28.03 63.41 14.48
CA LEU A 824 27.53 62.50 15.54
C LEU A 824 27.62 61.10 15.00
N ARG A 825 28.24 60.21 15.83
CA ARG A 825 28.27 58.78 15.52
C ARG A 825 27.64 58.06 16.70
N MET A 826 26.90 56.98 16.40
CA MET A 826 26.14 56.25 17.38
C MET A 826 26.04 54.78 16.98
N SER A 827 26.40 53.90 17.89
CA SER A 827 26.20 52.48 17.67
C SER A 827 24.76 52.09 17.94
N LEU A 828 24.24 51.12 17.20
CA LEU A 828 22.83 50.76 17.31
C LEU A 828 22.60 49.34 17.81
N GLN A 829 23.67 48.64 18.15
CA GLN A 829 23.56 47.26 18.63
C GLN A 829 24.47 47.03 19.81
N GLY A 830 24.19 46.01 20.58
CA GLY A 830 24.96 45.63 21.73
C GLY A 830 24.28 46.02 23.03
N ALA A 831 24.85 45.58 24.17
CA ALA A 831 24.30 45.89 25.48
C ALA A 831 24.51 47.35 25.86
N GLU A 832 25.52 47.97 25.30
CA GLU A 832 25.83 49.39 25.53
C GLU A 832 25.83 50.10 24.18
N ARG A 833 25.40 51.34 24.21
CA ARG A 833 25.45 52.22 23.04
C ARG A 833 26.63 53.17 23.18
N ARG A 834 27.36 53.34 22.09
CA ARG A 834 28.52 54.22 22.05
C ARG A 834 28.16 55.43 21.21
N TYR A 835 28.33 56.59 21.78
CA TYR A 835 28.09 57.89 21.16
C TYR A 835 29.42 58.59 20.98
N SER A 836 29.64 59.23 19.83
CA SER A 836 30.82 60.00 19.55
C SER A 836 30.38 61.27 18.85
N ILE A 837 30.66 62.42 19.39
CA ILE A 837 30.27 63.71 18.85
C ILE A 837 31.54 64.49 18.66
N ARG A 838 31.64 65.10 17.49
CA ARG A 838 32.68 66.08 17.24
C ARG A 838 32.05 67.37 16.72
N HIS A 839 32.38 68.49 17.40
CA HIS A 839 31.86 69.81 17.04
C HIS A 839 33.00 70.68 16.64
N ASP A 840 33.28 70.76 15.30
CA ASP A 840 34.39 71.49 14.75
C ASP A 840 35.66 71.13 15.51
N GLU A 841 36.46 72.17 15.87
CA GLU A 841 37.62 72.01 16.74
C GLU A 841 37.36 72.46 18.12
N LEU A 842 36.08 72.62 18.46
CA LEU A 842 35.70 73.19 19.78
C LEU A 842 35.43 72.16 20.83
N ALA A 843 34.86 71.03 20.44
CA ALA A 843 34.45 70.00 21.38
C ALA A 843 34.42 68.60 20.75
N ALA A 844 34.61 67.57 21.54
CA ALA A 844 34.47 66.21 21.18
C ALA A 844 33.99 65.45 22.40
N LEU A 845 33.08 64.49 22.12
CA LEU A 845 32.49 63.65 23.19
C LEU A 845 32.53 62.22 22.77
N VAL A 846 32.92 61.34 23.71
CA VAL A 846 32.76 59.90 23.62
C VAL A 846 32.01 59.44 24.85
N PHE A 847 30.95 58.70 24.67
CA PHE A 847 30.06 58.30 25.76
C PHE A 847 29.52 56.92 25.48
N VAL A 848 29.56 56.05 26.50
CA VAL A 848 29.04 54.66 26.37
C VAL A 848 28.09 54.47 27.56
N ALA A 849 26.88 53.99 27.25
CA ALA A 849 25.87 53.76 28.28
C ALA A 849 24.89 52.72 27.80
N PRO A 850 24.23 51.98 28.73
CA PRO A 850 23.10 51.15 28.34
C PRO A 850 21.99 52.01 27.73
N PRO A 851 21.19 51.49 26.80
CA PRO A 851 20.18 52.32 26.11
C PRO A 851 19.17 52.97 27.01
N ASP A 852 18.83 52.33 28.15
CA ASP A 852 17.81 52.86 29.05
C ASP A 852 18.38 53.36 30.37
N ALA A 853 19.68 53.48 30.50
CA ALA A 853 20.32 53.85 31.77
C ALA A 853 21.50 54.80 31.51
N TRP A 854 21.23 56.02 31.09
CA TRP A 854 22.21 57.02 30.76
C TRP A 854 23.07 57.33 31.98
N ALA A 855 22.45 57.36 33.20
CA ALA A 855 23.15 57.76 34.41
C ALA A 855 24.23 56.76 34.80
N GLN A 856 24.23 55.57 34.26
CA GLN A 856 25.24 54.53 34.47
C GLN A 856 26.32 54.55 33.42
N GLY A 857 26.34 55.58 32.58
CA GLY A 857 27.29 55.63 31.49
C GLY A 857 28.62 56.23 31.90
N ARG A 858 29.54 56.09 30.95
CA ARG A 858 30.87 56.69 31.12
C ARG A 858 31.27 57.43 29.85
N GLY A 859 31.94 58.54 30.00
CA GLY A 859 32.31 59.28 28.82
C GLY A 859 33.23 60.45 29.16
N GLU A 860 33.80 61.06 28.12
CA GLU A 860 34.67 62.23 28.25
C GLU A 860 34.23 63.26 27.21
N LEU A 861 34.10 64.47 27.69
CA LEU A 861 33.90 65.67 26.86
C LEU A 861 35.21 66.41 26.80
N ARG A 862 35.79 66.50 25.58
CA ARG A 862 37.07 67.15 25.37
C ARG A 862 36.85 68.48 24.69
N LEU A 863 37.38 69.54 25.28
CA LEU A 863 37.20 70.90 24.73
C LEU A 863 38.51 71.35 24.10
N GLY A 864 38.40 72.19 23.03
CA GLY A 864 39.53 72.81 22.40
C GLY A 864 40.39 72.01 21.53
N GLY A 865 39.78 70.98 20.93
CA GLY A 865 40.52 70.14 19.94
C GLY A 865 41.08 68.87 20.58
N GLY A 866 41.49 67.98 19.69
CA GLY A 866 41.93 66.66 20.07
C GLY A 866 40.82 65.72 20.23
N ALA A 867 41.16 64.46 20.33
CA ALA A 867 40.16 63.37 20.40
C ALA A 867 39.80 63.02 21.84
N ALA A 868 38.53 62.79 22.10
CA ALA A 868 38.08 62.33 23.41
C ALA A 868 38.43 60.87 23.58
N ASN A 869 38.82 60.46 24.77
CA ASN A 869 39.14 59.11 25.13
C ASN A 869 38.12 58.55 26.12
N LEU A 870 37.67 57.32 25.90
CA LEU A 870 36.68 56.72 26.77
C LEU A 870 37.31 56.44 28.13
N PRO A 871 36.74 56.99 29.23
CA PRO A 871 37.26 56.70 30.58
C PRO A 871 36.93 55.26 31.00
N GLY A 872 37.73 54.70 31.86
CA GLY A 872 37.52 53.41 32.45
C GLY A 872 36.56 53.38 33.64
N ARG A 873 36.15 54.49 34.19
CA ARG A 873 35.27 54.60 35.33
C ARG A 873 33.94 55.21 34.95
N PRO A 874 32.83 54.85 35.63
CA PRO A 874 31.57 55.52 35.36
C PRO A 874 31.59 57.01 35.60
N GLY A 875 30.74 57.70 34.82
CA GLY A 875 30.59 59.12 34.93
C GLY A 875 31.13 59.85 33.71
N LEU A 876 30.81 61.16 33.70
CA LEU A 876 31.23 62.06 32.63
C LEU A 876 32.43 62.87 33.10
N TYR A 877 33.44 62.91 32.28
CA TYR A 877 34.67 63.70 32.61
C TYR A 877 34.84 64.73 31.50
N VAL A 878 35.04 65.98 31.96
CA VAL A 878 35.26 67.08 31.02
C VAL A 878 36.76 67.47 31.11
N LYS A 879 37.43 67.44 29.95
CA LYS A 879 38.85 67.76 29.87
C LYS A 879 39.10 68.66 28.67
N GLY A 880 40.21 69.31 28.65
CA GLY A 880 40.61 70.04 27.48
C GLY A 880 41.06 71.44 27.77
N ARG A 881 40.93 72.26 26.73
CA ARG A 881 41.49 73.57 26.67
C ARG A 881 40.52 74.52 26.03
N LEU A 882 40.26 75.65 26.62
CA LEU A 882 39.44 76.76 26.07
C LEU A 882 40.30 77.96 25.79
N PRO A 883 40.19 78.60 24.63
CA PRO A 883 40.90 79.85 24.35
C PRO A 883 40.43 80.97 25.21
N GLU A 884 39.15 81.02 25.54
CA GLU A 884 38.65 82.06 26.40
C GLU A 884 37.42 81.63 27.15
N LEU A 885 37.15 82.17 28.32
CA LEU A 885 35.93 81.96 29.07
C LEU A 885 35.55 83.28 29.76
N ASP A 886 34.34 83.74 29.47
CA ASP A 886 33.77 84.95 30.15
C ASP A 886 32.71 84.47 31.13
N TRP A 887 33.04 84.45 32.40
CA TRP A 887 32.15 83.90 33.41
C TRP A 887 30.83 84.66 33.46
N ASN A 888 30.91 86.02 33.32
CA ASN A 888 29.69 86.81 33.34
C ASN A 888 28.72 86.42 32.20
N ALA A 889 29.24 86.25 31.02
CA ALA A 889 28.43 85.89 29.90
C ALA A 889 27.83 84.44 30.07
N TRP A 890 28.65 83.56 30.60
CA TRP A 890 28.18 82.20 30.83
C TRP A 890 27.18 82.19 32.02
N ARG A 891 27.35 83.02 33.03
CA ARG A 891 26.42 83.10 34.13
C ARG A 891 25.04 83.57 33.63
N ALA A 892 25.00 84.53 32.71
CA ALA A 892 23.76 84.97 32.12
C ALA A 892 23.06 83.85 31.37
N VAL A 893 23.84 83.00 30.62
CA VAL A 893 23.27 81.89 29.91
C VAL A 893 22.73 80.84 30.89
N LEU A 894 23.46 80.56 31.95
CA LEU A 894 23.01 79.57 32.92
C LEU A 894 21.73 80.07 33.64
N ASP A 895 21.63 81.38 33.90
CA ASP A 895 20.42 81.95 34.54
C ASP A 895 19.22 81.81 33.59
N GLN A 896 19.40 82.01 32.29
CA GLN A 896 18.31 81.92 31.35
C GLN A 896 17.90 80.47 31.09
N HIS A 897 18.84 79.53 31.01
CA HIS A 897 18.56 78.17 30.49
C HIS A 897 18.74 77.05 31.50
N GLY A 898 19.20 77.35 32.75
CA GLY A 898 19.50 76.36 33.72
C GLY A 898 18.42 76.12 34.77
N LYS A 899 17.19 76.59 34.55
CA LYS A 899 16.12 76.43 35.55
C LYS A 899 15.24 75.21 35.38
N GLY A 900 15.82 74.10 34.96
CA GLY A 900 15.07 72.82 34.81
C GLY A 900 15.47 71.81 35.84
N ASP A 901 14.68 70.78 35.98
CA ASP A 901 14.90 69.69 36.97
C ASP A 901 16.08 68.80 36.56
N THR A 902 16.88 69.18 35.62
CA THR A 902 17.96 68.34 35.11
C THR A 902 19.22 68.41 35.95
N GLN A 903 19.25 69.25 36.91
CA GLN A 903 20.44 69.34 37.83
C GLN A 903 20.68 68.03 38.58
N GLN A 904 19.64 67.24 38.77
CA GLN A 904 19.78 65.94 39.45
C GLN A 904 20.38 64.86 38.60
N THR A 905 20.08 64.83 37.28
CA THR A 905 20.61 63.77 36.43
C THR A 905 21.96 64.09 35.81
N THR A 906 22.14 65.34 35.32
CA THR A 906 23.44 65.71 34.75
C THR A 906 24.46 65.94 35.84
N GLY A 907 24.02 66.44 36.99
CA GLY A 907 24.93 66.66 38.12
C GLY A 907 25.44 65.37 38.70
N SER A 908 24.60 64.26 38.69
CA SER A 908 25.06 63.02 39.25
C SER A 908 25.97 62.26 38.26
N LEU A 909 25.90 62.54 36.97
CA LEU A 909 26.77 61.92 35.97
C LEU A 909 28.14 62.55 35.89
N LEU A 910 28.23 63.87 36.09
CA LEU A 910 29.47 64.58 35.99
C LEU A 910 30.41 64.27 37.19
N ARG A 911 31.64 63.83 36.91
CA ARG A 911 32.58 63.35 37.90
C ARG A 911 33.80 64.30 38.03
N GLN A 912 34.19 64.83 36.85
CA GLN A 912 35.40 65.66 36.91
C GLN A 912 35.38 66.68 35.79
N VAL A 913 35.88 67.88 36.05
CA VAL A 913 36.13 68.92 35.07
C VAL A 913 37.59 69.33 35.23
N GLN A 914 38.36 69.09 34.12
CA GLN A 914 39.77 69.46 34.15
C GLN A 914 40.07 70.24 32.88
N VAL A 915 40.01 71.55 32.96
CA VAL A 915 40.08 72.46 31.82
C VAL A 915 41.10 73.53 32.06
N ASP A 916 41.92 73.73 31.02
CA ASP A 916 42.85 74.87 30.99
C ASP A 916 42.24 75.96 30.17
N ILE A 917 42.19 77.19 30.71
CA ILE A 917 41.62 78.31 30.03
C ILE A 917 42.72 79.26 29.71
N ASP A 918 42.90 79.70 28.48
CA ASP A 918 43.99 80.65 28.17
C ASP A 918 43.67 81.99 28.59
N ARG A 919 42.37 82.39 28.53
CA ARG A 919 41.99 83.73 28.97
C ARG A 919 40.65 83.66 29.74
N PHE A 920 40.67 83.87 30.99
CA PHE A 920 39.50 83.83 31.84
C PHE A 920 39.09 85.22 32.26
N GLU A 921 37.85 85.59 32.13
CA GLU A 921 37.29 86.82 32.61
C GLU A 921 36.12 86.53 33.56
N GLY A 922 36.16 87.05 34.74
CA GLY A 922 35.11 86.91 35.72
C GLY A 922 35.48 87.40 37.01
N PHE A 923 34.48 87.67 37.91
CA PHE A 923 34.65 88.22 39.20
C PHE A 923 35.46 89.53 39.24
N GLY A 924 35.31 90.30 38.16
CA GLY A 924 35.97 91.57 38.03
C GLY A 924 37.43 91.52 37.64
N THR A 925 37.97 90.38 37.33
CA THR A 925 39.40 90.24 37.02
C THR A 925 39.55 89.39 35.72
N ARG A 926 40.74 89.55 35.16
CA ARG A 926 41.15 88.75 34.00
C ARG A 926 42.37 87.91 34.42
N ILE A 927 42.26 86.56 34.18
CA ILE A 927 43.35 85.66 34.49
C ILE A 927 43.79 84.93 33.20
N ASP A 928 45.08 84.98 32.94
CA ASP A 928 45.66 84.23 31.78
C ASP A 928 46.11 82.88 32.34
N ARG A 929 45.85 81.80 31.54
CA ARG A 929 46.29 80.48 31.85
C ARG A 929 45.71 79.89 33.12
N LEU A 930 44.43 79.97 33.35
CA LEU A 930 43.73 79.40 34.49
C LEU A 930 43.48 77.92 34.29
N GLY A 931 43.90 77.10 35.18
CA GLY A 931 43.56 75.69 35.18
C GLY A 931 42.49 75.43 36.24
N ILE A 932 41.50 74.77 35.86
CA ILE A 932 40.38 74.36 36.73
C ILE A 932 40.36 72.84 36.83
N ASP A 933 40.35 72.38 38.11
CA ASP A 933 40.20 70.92 38.34
C ASP A 933 39.11 70.79 39.39
N LEU A 934 37.93 70.33 38.90
CA LEU A 934 36.76 70.10 39.73
C LEU A 934 36.51 68.60 39.79
N GLN A 935 36.44 68.03 41.00
CA GLN A 935 36.23 66.61 41.22
C GLN A 935 35.07 66.38 42.13
N ARG A 936 34.31 65.40 41.91
CA ARG A 936 33.15 65.01 42.70
C ARG A 936 33.57 63.94 43.70
N GLY A 937 33.47 64.25 45.00
CA GLY A 937 33.66 63.27 46.06
C GLY A 937 32.33 62.62 46.45
N SER A 938 32.40 61.80 47.50
CA SER A 938 31.20 61.11 47.96
C SER A 938 30.20 62.05 48.61
N ALA A 939 30.63 63.13 49.14
CA ALA A 939 29.74 64.06 49.85
C ALA A 939 29.83 65.53 49.39
N ALA A 940 30.81 65.85 48.61
CA ALA A 940 31.03 67.24 48.17
C ALA A 940 31.90 67.28 46.93
N TRP A 941 31.89 68.39 46.27
CA TRP A 941 32.79 68.72 45.19
C TRP A 941 34.04 69.38 45.68
N SER A 942 35.14 69.02 45.13
CA SER A 942 36.39 69.70 45.46
C SER A 942 36.86 70.44 44.18
N LEU A 943 37.23 71.72 44.42
CA LEU A 943 37.67 72.61 43.35
C LEU A 943 39.13 72.97 43.55
N GLY A 944 39.92 72.74 42.50
CA GLY A 944 41.33 73.16 42.50
C GLY A 944 41.53 74.17 41.41
N LEU A 945 42.28 75.21 41.73
CA LEU A 945 42.58 76.19 40.71
C LEU A 945 44.07 76.33 40.59
N ARG A 946 44.57 76.52 39.38
CA ARG A 946 45.98 76.77 39.11
C ARG A 946 46.11 78.06 38.30
N SER A 947 47.10 78.85 38.59
CA SER A 947 47.32 80.07 37.82
C SER A 947 48.80 80.35 37.73
N SER A 948 49.23 80.94 36.57
CA SER A 948 50.61 81.43 36.46
C SER A 948 50.80 82.78 37.24
N UNK A 949 49.89 83.33 37.68
CA UNK A 949 50.02 84.52 38.28
C UNK A 949 49.82 84.33 39.72
N UNK A 950 50.27 84.59 40.21
CA UNK A 950 50.22 84.52 41.46
C UNK A 950 49.08 84.93 42.05
N UNK A 951 48.59 84.98 41.72
CA UNK A 951 47.87 85.59 42.24
C UNK A 951 46.98 85.23 43.02
N UNK A 952 47.11 85.05 43.51
CA UNK A 952 46.50 84.89 44.16
C UNK A 952 45.21 84.84 44.66
N UNK A 953 45.13 84.85 44.59
CA UNK A 953 44.15 85.07 44.89
C UNK A 953 43.18 84.65 45.66
#